data_cbd3b4e13b759e70bca5a999fb5d5091
#
_entry.id   cbd3b4e13b759e70bca5a999fb5d5091
#
_cell.length_a   1.000
_cell.length_b   1.000
_cell.length_c   1.000
_cell.angle_alpha   90.00
_cell.angle_beta   90.00
_cell.angle_gamma   90.00
#
_symmetry.space_group_name_H-M   'P 1'
#
loop_
_entity.id
_entity.type
_entity.pdbx_description
1 polymer ?
#
loop_
_entity_poly.entity_id
_entity_poly.type
_entity_poly.pdbx_seq_one_letter_code
_entity_poly.pdbx_strand_id
1 'polypeptide(L)'
;MKKNNLATEKINKLIISFAIPCVISMIINSIYNIVDQIFIGKGVGTLGNAATNVIFPLVILASAIAGLIGNGAAANFSLRLGEGNKDSAKKSVGEAITLSFIISIIFTLISFILLPKLLYFFGCTENVYSYAYDYGKIILIGMPFMIVYSVFSNIIRADGSPKYSMVMLIIGAIINIILDPVFIFGFNLGVKGGAIATVIGQIVSFIIAIIYLKKFKTIKLEKDDFKLSKNILKILSLGLSSFITQLTILVLFVFMNNIMTKFGAKSVYGADIPLSVYGVLSKINSIYVSIILGVSIGVQPIIGFNFGAGNINRVKEVLKKVIILNFLIGIIFNIILYCFPKEIVSIFITSSDANYDLFMEFAVLMCKTFFMVCALNAVEMTTSIVIQSLGHVKKATAVSFIRQIILLIPISLLLCITFNKGIYGVLDAGRISDSVTFVIALIIYISEYKGLSKIKVDDITENVNNENKFVGKKIIITIGREYGSGGHYVGKLLAKKLGVNFYDKNIISLVSKESGLSKNYIASNEESLNNAKYESNNDNLIFIAEAKVIKEIAKSESCVIVGRCADYILDGNKDVLKVFLYSDEASKINRCVKYYGISKNKALNEIKKIDKERSKHYNFYTNKEWGNVSNYDLLINVDKYGVECTANLIYSYIINKK
;
A
#
# COMPACT_ATOMS: atom_id res chain seq x y z
N MET A 1 3.01 25.05 -11.98
CA MET A 1 3.03 23.64 -11.47
C MET A 1 2.85 22.69 -12.64
N LYS A 2 3.76 21.74 -12.88
CA LYS A 2 3.54 20.72 -13.91
C LYS A 2 2.32 19.87 -13.50
N LYS A 3 1.33 19.76 -14.41
CA LYS A 3 0.14 18.91 -14.24
C LYS A 3 0.58 17.51 -13.77
N ASN A 4 -0.01 17.00 -12.69
CA ASN A 4 0.33 15.67 -12.18
C ASN A 4 -0.15 14.61 -13.19
N ASN A 5 0.77 14.01 -13.92
CA ASN A 5 0.48 13.07 -14.99
C ASN A 5 -0.27 11.81 -14.50
N LEU A 6 -0.20 11.47 -13.19
CA LEU A 6 -0.88 10.30 -12.60
C LEU A 6 -2.40 10.36 -12.73
N ALA A 7 -2.98 11.58 -12.71
CA ALA A 7 -4.43 11.77 -12.83
C ALA A 7 -4.95 11.70 -14.27
N THR A 8 -4.14 12.12 -15.26
CA THR A 8 -4.64 12.47 -16.61
C THR A 8 -4.07 11.61 -17.74
N GLU A 9 -2.85 11.08 -17.58
CA GLU A 9 -2.17 10.28 -18.60
C GLU A 9 -2.93 8.95 -18.87
N LYS A 10 -2.80 8.39 -20.08
CA LYS A 10 -3.36 7.06 -20.43
C LYS A 10 -2.78 5.98 -19.52
N ILE A 11 -3.62 5.09 -18.97
CA ILE A 11 -3.22 4.06 -18.00
C ILE A 11 -2.12 3.15 -18.54
N ASN A 12 -2.20 2.70 -19.79
CA ASN A 12 -1.16 1.85 -20.39
C ASN A 12 0.21 2.54 -20.39
N LYS A 13 0.26 3.83 -20.74
CA LYS A 13 1.50 4.61 -20.76
C LYS A 13 2.07 4.79 -19.35
N LEU A 14 1.19 4.99 -18.35
CA LEU A 14 1.59 5.05 -16.95
C LEU A 14 2.16 3.72 -16.47
N ILE A 15 1.45 2.60 -16.70
CA ILE A 15 1.93 1.26 -16.32
C ILE A 15 3.32 1.02 -16.91
N ILE A 16 3.51 1.22 -18.21
CA ILE A 16 4.79 1.02 -18.88
C ILE A 16 5.89 1.92 -18.29
N SER A 17 5.59 3.21 -18.09
CA SER A 17 6.57 4.20 -17.62
C SER A 17 7.02 3.98 -16.16
N PHE A 18 6.21 3.31 -15.35
CA PHE A 18 6.51 3.00 -13.96
C PHE A 18 6.99 1.55 -13.77
N ALA A 19 6.36 0.58 -14.45
CA ALA A 19 6.69 -0.82 -14.30
C ALA A 19 8.07 -1.17 -14.92
N ILE A 20 8.36 -0.71 -16.16
CA ILE A 20 9.63 -1.05 -16.81
C ILE A 20 10.86 -0.63 -15.99
N PRO A 21 10.98 0.62 -15.48
CA PRO A 21 12.11 0.98 -14.63
C PRO A 21 12.20 0.13 -13.36
N CYS A 22 11.05 -0.22 -12.74
CA CYS A 22 11.04 -1.07 -11.56
C CYS A 22 11.49 -2.50 -11.87
N VAL A 23 11.00 -3.09 -12.96
CA VAL A 23 11.40 -4.43 -13.41
C VAL A 23 12.90 -4.49 -13.69
N ILE A 24 13.43 -3.53 -14.44
CA ILE A 24 14.87 -3.45 -14.72
C ILE A 24 15.69 -3.35 -13.43
N SER A 25 15.27 -2.50 -12.48
CA SER A 25 15.94 -2.38 -11.19
C SER A 25 15.96 -3.69 -10.41
N MET A 26 14.82 -4.40 -10.37
CA MET A 26 14.67 -5.64 -9.63
C MET A 26 15.49 -6.78 -10.27
N ILE A 27 15.47 -6.88 -11.59
CA ILE A 27 16.27 -7.88 -12.33
C ILE A 27 17.76 -7.63 -12.11
N ILE A 28 18.23 -6.40 -12.25
CA ILE A 28 19.64 -6.05 -12.03
C ILE A 28 20.05 -6.35 -10.60
N ASN A 29 19.18 -6.07 -9.62
CA ASN A 29 19.40 -6.43 -8.23
C ASN A 29 19.54 -7.95 -8.01
N SER A 30 18.76 -8.77 -8.71
CA SER A 30 18.89 -10.23 -8.65
C SER A 30 20.16 -10.71 -9.34
N ILE A 31 20.50 -10.14 -10.49
CA ILE A 31 21.70 -10.51 -11.25
C ILE A 31 22.97 -10.17 -10.47
N TYR A 32 23.07 -8.96 -9.90
CA TYR A 32 24.28 -8.59 -9.18
C TYR A 32 24.52 -9.50 -7.96
N ASN A 33 23.48 -9.89 -7.23
CA ASN A 33 23.62 -10.85 -6.13
C ASN A 33 24.14 -12.22 -6.57
N ILE A 34 23.76 -12.67 -7.79
CA ILE A 34 24.27 -13.92 -8.37
C ILE A 34 25.73 -13.76 -8.77
N VAL A 35 26.08 -12.65 -9.40
CA VAL A 35 27.44 -12.34 -9.87
C VAL A 35 28.42 -12.21 -8.69
N ASP A 36 28.03 -11.49 -7.62
CA ASP A 36 28.81 -11.38 -6.38
C ASP A 36 29.13 -12.76 -5.79
N GLN A 37 28.14 -13.64 -5.68
CA GLN A 37 28.36 -15.02 -5.21
C GLN A 37 29.31 -15.83 -6.13
N ILE A 38 29.25 -15.61 -7.44
CA ILE A 38 30.17 -16.27 -8.39
C ILE A 38 31.61 -15.80 -8.16
N PHE A 39 31.83 -14.50 -7.97
CA PHE A 39 33.17 -13.95 -7.72
C PHE A 39 33.73 -14.42 -6.37
N ILE A 40 32.92 -14.39 -5.30
CA ILE A 40 33.32 -14.90 -3.98
C ILE A 40 33.61 -16.41 -4.05
N GLY A 41 32.77 -17.19 -4.73
CA GLY A 41 32.97 -18.63 -4.92
C GLY A 41 34.26 -18.96 -5.67
N LYS A 42 34.59 -18.18 -6.72
CA LYS A 42 35.85 -18.37 -7.48
C LYS A 42 37.09 -17.88 -6.71
N GLY A 43 36.96 -16.82 -5.91
CA GLY A 43 38.10 -16.21 -5.19
C GLY A 43 38.43 -16.87 -3.86
N VAL A 44 37.41 -17.41 -3.17
CA VAL A 44 37.57 -17.96 -1.81
C VAL A 44 37.12 -19.42 -1.69
N GLY A 45 36.35 -19.90 -2.67
CA GLY A 45 35.84 -21.26 -2.70
C GLY A 45 34.52 -21.40 -1.89
N THR A 46 34.26 -22.66 -1.53
CA THR A 46 32.98 -23.03 -0.85
C THR A 46 32.79 -22.37 0.50
N LEU A 47 33.86 -22.13 1.27
CA LEU A 47 33.82 -21.46 2.58
C LEU A 47 33.41 -19.99 2.44
N GLY A 48 33.82 -19.30 1.37
CA GLY A 48 33.37 -17.94 1.08
C GLY A 48 31.87 -17.87 0.80
N ASN A 49 31.36 -18.76 -0.04
CA ASN A 49 29.93 -18.85 -0.32
C ASN A 49 29.11 -19.24 0.92
N ALA A 50 29.62 -20.13 1.76
CA ALA A 50 28.99 -20.47 3.03
C ALA A 50 28.89 -19.25 3.96
N ALA A 51 29.96 -18.42 4.02
CA ALA A 51 29.97 -17.21 4.83
C ALA A 51 28.90 -16.20 4.40
N THR A 52 28.75 -15.97 3.08
CA THR A 52 27.69 -15.07 2.58
C THR A 52 26.29 -15.59 2.88
N ASN A 53 26.07 -16.90 2.79
CA ASN A 53 24.79 -17.53 3.11
C ASN A 53 24.42 -17.40 4.59
N VAL A 54 25.39 -17.48 5.52
CA VAL A 54 25.18 -17.28 6.95
C VAL A 54 24.80 -15.84 7.29
N ILE A 55 25.30 -14.85 6.54
CA ILE A 55 24.94 -13.43 6.73
C ILE A 55 23.62 -13.05 6.04
N PHE A 56 23.17 -13.81 5.04
CA PHE A 56 21.99 -13.52 4.25
C PHE A 56 20.69 -13.25 5.07
N PRO A 57 20.40 -13.98 6.18
CA PRO A 57 19.28 -13.66 7.07
C PRO A 57 19.28 -12.23 7.61
N LEU A 58 20.46 -11.68 7.94
CA LEU A 58 20.57 -10.28 8.38
C LEU A 58 20.23 -9.30 7.26
N VAL A 59 20.62 -9.60 6.03
CA VAL A 59 20.27 -8.79 4.85
C VAL A 59 18.75 -8.82 4.61
N ILE A 60 18.10 -9.97 4.77
CA ILE A 60 16.64 -10.08 4.68
C ILE A 60 15.94 -9.25 5.75
N LEU A 61 16.43 -9.29 7.01
CA LEU A 61 15.87 -8.49 8.11
C LEU A 61 16.03 -6.98 7.83
N ALA A 62 17.17 -6.54 7.34
CA ALA A 62 17.39 -5.15 6.93
C ALA A 62 16.44 -4.75 5.79
N SER A 63 16.24 -5.63 4.80
CA SER A 63 15.28 -5.43 3.70
C SER A 63 13.84 -5.38 4.17
N ALA A 64 13.49 -6.19 5.20
CA ALA A 64 12.17 -6.16 5.84
C ALA A 64 11.91 -4.80 6.51
N ILE A 65 12.89 -4.27 7.25
CA ILE A 65 12.82 -2.94 7.88
C ILE A 65 12.69 -1.85 6.82
N ALA A 66 13.50 -1.92 5.75
CA ALA A 66 13.41 -0.97 4.64
C ALA A 66 12.04 -1.02 3.95
N GLY A 67 11.47 -2.22 3.77
CA GLY A 67 10.12 -2.42 3.24
C GLY A 67 9.01 -1.90 4.15
N LEU A 68 9.15 -2.09 5.48
CA LEU A 68 8.23 -1.56 6.49
C LEU A 68 8.09 -0.05 6.37
N ILE A 69 9.22 0.65 6.35
CA ILE A 69 9.24 2.10 6.31
C ILE A 69 8.96 2.62 4.90
N GLY A 70 9.67 2.10 3.90
CA GLY A 70 9.65 2.61 2.53
C GLY A 70 8.34 2.38 1.79
N ASN A 71 7.82 1.14 1.81
CA ASN A 71 6.53 0.85 1.15
C ASN A 71 5.37 1.50 1.91
N GLY A 72 5.44 1.55 3.26
CA GLY A 72 4.46 2.25 4.08
C GLY A 72 4.41 3.75 3.80
N ALA A 73 5.58 4.39 3.72
CA ALA A 73 5.70 5.81 3.38
C ALA A 73 5.23 6.11 1.96
N ALA A 74 5.63 5.31 0.97
CA ALA A 74 5.22 5.46 -0.43
C ALA A 74 3.71 5.33 -0.60
N ALA A 75 3.08 4.36 0.08
CA ALA A 75 1.63 4.19 0.07
C ALA A 75 0.91 5.38 0.73
N ASN A 76 1.33 5.80 1.93
CA ASN A 76 0.73 6.95 2.62
C ASN A 76 0.92 8.24 1.83
N PHE A 77 2.12 8.48 1.32
CA PHE A 77 2.45 9.64 0.48
C PHE A 77 1.56 9.71 -0.77
N SER A 78 1.43 8.60 -1.51
CA SER A 78 0.62 8.54 -2.73
C SER A 78 -0.86 8.78 -2.44
N LEU A 79 -1.40 8.19 -1.37
CA LEU A 79 -2.78 8.41 -0.90
C LEU A 79 -3.02 9.88 -0.54
N ARG A 80 -2.15 10.47 0.30
CA ARG A 80 -2.27 11.86 0.74
C ARG A 80 -2.11 12.85 -0.39
N LEU A 81 -1.20 12.57 -1.33
CA LEU A 81 -1.03 13.38 -2.52
C LEU A 81 -2.27 13.33 -3.43
N GLY A 82 -2.91 12.15 -3.54
CA GLY A 82 -4.17 11.97 -4.26
C GLY A 82 -5.33 12.71 -3.62
N GLU A 83 -5.41 12.70 -2.28
CA GLU A 83 -6.38 13.47 -1.47
C GLU A 83 -6.17 14.99 -1.58
N GLY A 84 -5.06 15.46 -2.18
CA GLY A 84 -4.69 16.88 -2.26
C GLY A 84 -4.02 17.41 -0.98
N ASN A 85 -3.83 16.60 0.04
CA ASN A 85 -3.23 16.98 1.33
C ASN A 85 -1.70 16.92 1.26
N LYS A 86 -1.11 17.99 0.72
CA LYS A 86 0.35 18.09 0.52
C LYS A 86 1.14 18.15 1.82
N ASP A 87 0.60 18.75 2.88
CA ASP A 87 1.31 18.87 4.16
C ASP A 87 1.43 17.50 4.84
N SER A 88 0.36 16.71 4.85
CA SER A 88 0.44 15.32 5.31
C SER A 88 1.34 14.45 4.42
N ALA A 89 1.38 14.72 3.11
CA ALA A 89 2.28 14.05 2.19
C ALA A 89 3.75 14.38 2.48
N LYS A 90 4.11 15.67 2.69
CA LYS A 90 5.46 16.11 3.09
C LYS A 90 5.90 15.45 4.39
N LYS A 91 5.05 15.49 5.42
CA LYS A 91 5.32 14.84 6.72
C LYS A 91 5.57 13.35 6.57
N SER A 92 4.79 12.64 5.74
CA SER A 92 4.99 11.21 5.51
C SER A 92 6.39 10.90 4.95
N VAL A 93 6.91 11.75 4.08
CA VAL A 93 8.25 11.61 3.51
C VAL A 93 9.33 11.95 4.53
N GLY A 94 9.25 13.13 5.18
CA GLY A 94 10.24 13.58 6.14
C GLY A 94 10.37 12.64 7.34
N GLU A 95 9.24 12.23 7.93
CA GLU A 95 9.19 11.27 9.03
C GLU A 95 9.77 9.91 8.64
N ALA A 96 9.48 9.40 7.43
CA ALA A 96 10.02 8.12 6.97
C ALA A 96 11.53 8.17 6.78
N ILE A 97 12.06 9.28 6.28
CA ILE A 97 13.51 9.49 6.15
C ILE A 97 14.16 9.48 7.54
N THR A 98 13.66 10.29 8.48
CA THR A 98 14.18 10.34 9.85
C THR A 98 14.12 8.98 10.54
N LEU A 99 12.97 8.31 10.42
CA LEU A 99 12.76 6.98 11.00
C LEU A 99 13.73 5.95 10.40
N SER A 100 13.99 6.00 9.09
CA SER A 100 14.93 5.09 8.44
C SER A 100 16.36 5.27 8.94
N PHE A 101 16.81 6.50 9.16
CA PHE A 101 18.12 6.76 9.75
C PHE A 101 18.21 6.23 11.18
N ILE A 102 17.24 6.53 12.03
CA ILE A 102 17.24 6.10 13.43
C ILE A 102 17.22 4.58 13.53
N ILE A 103 16.27 3.92 12.87
CA ILE A 103 16.12 2.46 12.96
C ILE A 103 17.30 1.74 12.31
N SER A 104 17.86 2.24 11.21
CA SER A 104 19.02 1.62 10.57
C SER A 104 20.26 1.64 11.46
N ILE A 105 20.51 2.74 12.18
CA ILE A 105 21.61 2.83 13.13
C ILE A 105 21.39 1.88 14.31
N ILE A 106 20.19 1.89 14.90
CA ILE A 106 19.84 1.00 16.03
C ILE A 106 19.99 -0.47 15.59
N PHE A 107 19.44 -0.84 14.45
CA PHE A 107 19.54 -2.20 13.91
C PHE A 107 21.01 -2.62 13.71
N THR A 108 21.83 -1.75 13.15
CA THR A 108 23.26 -2.00 12.91
C THR A 108 24.01 -2.18 14.22
N LEU A 109 23.81 -1.30 15.20
CA LEU A 109 24.48 -1.40 16.51
C LEU A 109 24.11 -2.69 17.24
N ILE A 110 22.82 -3.03 17.29
CA ILE A 110 22.35 -4.27 17.92
C ILE A 110 22.93 -5.48 17.18
N SER A 111 22.87 -5.49 15.85
CA SER A 111 23.39 -6.59 15.05
C SER A 111 24.90 -6.74 15.19
N PHE A 112 25.65 -5.63 15.34
CA PHE A 112 27.10 -5.65 15.53
C PHE A 112 27.49 -6.26 16.89
N ILE A 113 26.78 -5.89 17.95
CA ILE A 113 27.00 -6.45 19.31
C ILE A 113 26.66 -7.94 19.35
N LEU A 114 25.58 -8.33 18.66
CA LEU A 114 25.09 -9.70 18.66
C LEU A 114 25.72 -10.57 17.56
N LEU A 115 26.55 -10.01 16.67
CA LEU A 115 27.07 -10.72 15.49
C LEU A 115 27.63 -12.12 15.80
N PRO A 116 28.51 -12.33 16.82
CA PRO A 116 29.03 -13.67 17.11
C PRO A 116 27.91 -14.68 17.41
N LYS A 117 26.90 -14.27 18.20
CA LYS A 117 25.76 -15.14 18.57
C LYS A 117 24.84 -15.40 17.40
N LEU A 118 24.60 -14.37 16.56
CA LEU A 118 23.76 -14.48 15.38
C LEU A 118 24.36 -15.42 14.32
N LEU A 119 25.69 -15.42 14.16
CA LEU A 119 26.36 -16.34 13.25
C LEU A 119 26.08 -17.81 13.62
N TYR A 120 26.28 -18.18 14.89
CA TYR A 120 25.97 -19.53 15.37
C TYR A 120 24.47 -19.85 15.26
N PHE A 121 23.61 -18.87 15.58
CA PHE A 121 22.16 -19.03 15.43
C PHE A 121 21.72 -19.30 13.99
N PHE A 122 22.43 -18.70 13.01
CA PHE A 122 22.18 -18.94 11.59
C PHE A 122 22.90 -20.17 11.01
N GLY A 123 23.53 -20.99 11.87
CA GLY A 123 24.10 -22.26 11.49
C GLY A 123 25.57 -22.17 11.03
N CYS A 124 26.30 -21.17 11.46
CA CYS A 124 27.74 -21.03 11.17
C CYS A 124 28.52 -22.16 11.87
N THR A 125 29.35 -22.85 11.09
CA THR A 125 30.32 -23.84 11.61
C THR A 125 31.64 -23.16 11.95
N GLU A 126 32.48 -23.78 12.78
CA GLU A 126 33.78 -23.22 13.18
C GLU A 126 34.68 -22.91 11.97
N ASN A 127 34.66 -23.75 10.94
CA ASN A 127 35.47 -23.54 9.72
C ASN A 127 35.02 -22.30 8.92
N VAL A 128 33.74 -21.95 8.95
CA VAL A 128 33.16 -20.81 8.23
C VAL A 128 33.20 -19.53 9.08
N TYR A 129 33.32 -19.65 10.41
CA TYR A 129 33.14 -18.54 11.35
C TYR A 129 34.05 -17.33 11.04
N SER A 130 35.34 -17.55 10.80
CA SER A 130 36.27 -16.44 10.53
C SER A 130 35.86 -15.66 9.26
N TYR A 131 35.49 -16.37 8.19
CA TYR A 131 35.04 -15.76 6.93
C TYR A 131 33.72 -15.02 7.10
N ALA A 132 32.75 -15.62 7.80
CA ALA A 132 31.44 -15.04 8.05
C ALA A 132 31.53 -13.81 8.97
N TYR A 133 32.39 -13.85 9.97
CA TYR A 133 32.60 -12.73 10.89
C TYR A 133 33.23 -11.52 10.19
N ASP A 134 34.27 -11.77 9.39
CA ASP A 134 34.94 -10.71 8.62
C ASP A 134 34.04 -10.10 7.55
N TYR A 135 33.28 -10.92 6.82
CA TYR A 135 32.28 -10.48 5.87
C TYR A 135 31.16 -9.70 6.55
N GLY A 136 30.62 -10.26 7.65
CA GLY A 136 29.49 -9.71 8.37
C GLY A 136 29.76 -8.34 8.99
N LYS A 137 30.95 -8.12 9.59
CA LYS A 137 31.36 -6.81 10.12
C LYS A 137 31.29 -5.72 9.05
N ILE A 138 31.82 -5.99 7.86
CA ILE A 138 31.86 -5.02 6.77
C ILE A 138 30.45 -4.76 6.24
N ILE A 139 29.66 -5.81 6.02
CA ILE A 139 28.27 -5.69 5.55
C ILE A 139 27.41 -4.90 6.55
N LEU A 140 27.60 -5.09 7.87
CA LEU A 140 26.88 -4.33 8.89
C LEU A 140 27.16 -2.81 8.81
N ILE A 141 28.38 -2.40 8.45
CA ILE A 141 28.70 -0.97 8.21
C ILE A 141 27.90 -0.43 7.03
N GLY A 142 27.60 -1.27 6.02
CA GLY A 142 26.80 -0.91 4.86
C GLY A 142 25.27 -0.85 5.13
N MET A 143 24.77 -1.54 6.18
CA MET A 143 23.33 -1.68 6.44
C MET A 143 22.57 -0.35 6.58
N PRO A 144 23.08 0.68 7.29
CA PRO A 144 22.41 1.97 7.36
C PRO A 144 22.18 2.59 5.99
N PHE A 145 23.19 2.53 5.11
CA PHE A 145 23.08 3.07 3.75
C PHE A 145 22.08 2.27 2.94
N MET A 146 22.10 0.93 3.06
CA MET A 146 21.18 0.02 2.38
C MET A 146 19.72 0.29 2.77
N ILE A 147 19.41 0.38 4.05
CA ILE A 147 18.06 0.64 4.54
C ILE A 147 17.57 2.00 4.03
N VAL A 148 18.37 3.03 4.19
CA VAL A 148 17.98 4.39 3.82
C VAL A 148 17.78 4.54 2.31
N TYR A 149 18.74 4.09 1.45
CA TYR A 149 18.54 4.21 0.01
C TYR A 149 17.33 3.38 -0.48
N SER A 150 17.04 2.25 0.16
CA SER A 150 15.87 1.44 -0.18
C SER A 150 14.56 2.16 0.15
N VAL A 151 14.48 2.85 1.30
CA VAL A 151 13.35 3.72 1.65
C VAL A 151 13.21 4.85 0.62
N PHE A 152 14.30 5.53 0.29
CA PHE A 152 14.30 6.57 -0.75
C PHE A 152 13.84 6.05 -2.10
N SER A 153 14.27 4.85 -2.50
CA SER A 153 13.87 4.22 -3.77
C SER A 153 12.34 4.14 -3.89
N ASN A 154 11.65 3.74 -2.81
CA ASN A 154 10.19 3.67 -2.76
C ASN A 154 9.54 5.06 -2.85
N ILE A 155 10.06 6.03 -2.09
CA ILE A 155 9.55 7.40 -2.05
C ILE A 155 9.76 8.11 -3.40
N ILE A 156 10.94 7.96 -4.01
CA ILE A 156 11.27 8.55 -5.33
C ILE A 156 10.32 8.04 -6.42
N ARG A 157 9.97 6.75 -6.38
CA ARG A 157 8.95 6.20 -7.30
C ARG A 157 7.58 6.83 -7.06
N ALA A 158 7.20 6.96 -5.80
CA ALA A 158 5.92 7.57 -5.40
C ALA A 158 5.84 9.05 -5.79
N ASP A 159 6.96 9.78 -5.80
CA ASP A 159 7.07 11.17 -6.29
C ASP A 159 7.02 11.28 -7.83
N GLY A 160 6.76 10.17 -8.55
CA GLY A 160 6.65 10.15 -10.01
C GLY A 160 7.99 10.14 -10.74
N SER A 161 9.06 9.64 -10.12
CA SER A 161 10.40 9.56 -10.71
C SER A 161 10.98 8.13 -10.74
N PRO A 162 10.25 7.11 -11.28
CA PRO A 162 10.72 5.72 -11.28
C PRO A 162 12.05 5.54 -12.05
N LYS A 163 12.28 6.32 -13.10
CA LYS A 163 13.56 6.29 -13.84
C LYS A 163 14.73 6.72 -12.97
N TYR A 164 14.56 7.73 -12.11
CA TYR A 164 15.63 8.16 -11.21
C TYR A 164 15.96 7.07 -10.18
N SER A 165 14.93 6.47 -9.58
CA SER A 165 15.09 5.33 -8.67
C SER A 165 15.81 4.15 -9.35
N MET A 166 15.47 3.85 -10.61
CA MET A 166 16.13 2.83 -11.41
C MET A 166 17.63 3.13 -11.58
N VAL A 167 17.97 4.33 -12.07
CA VAL A 167 19.37 4.73 -12.32
C VAL A 167 20.19 4.69 -11.04
N MET A 168 19.63 5.13 -9.91
CA MET A 168 20.28 5.08 -8.59
C MET A 168 20.67 3.63 -8.21
N LEU A 169 19.77 2.67 -8.38
CA LEU A 169 20.03 1.27 -8.04
C LEU A 169 21.00 0.61 -9.01
N ILE A 170 20.86 0.92 -10.31
CA ILE A 170 21.76 0.38 -11.36
C ILE A 170 23.20 0.85 -11.16
N ILE A 171 23.43 2.12 -10.86
CA ILE A 171 24.79 2.65 -10.63
C ILE A 171 25.44 1.92 -9.46
N GLY A 172 24.73 1.72 -8.34
CA GLY A 172 25.25 0.98 -7.19
C GLY A 172 25.62 -0.46 -7.54
N ALA A 173 24.74 -1.16 -8.29
CA ALA A 173 24.97 -2.53 -8.72
C ALA A 173 26.16 -2.65 -9.71
N ILE A 174 26.28 -1.74 -10.68
CA ILE A 174 27.41 -1.73 -11.62
C ILE A 174 28.73 -1.50 -10.89
N ILE A 175 28.77 -0.55 -9.95
CA ILE A 175 29.97 -0.27 -9.16
C ILE A 175 30.38 -1.51 -8.36
N ASN A 176 29.43 -2.20 -7.72
CA ASN A 176 29.70 -3.44 -7.03
C ASN A 176 30.31 -4.50 -7.98
N ILE A 177 29.67 -4.79 -9.12
CA ILE A 177 30.14 -5.79 -10.10
C ILE A 177 31.57 -5.48 -10.61
N ILE A 178 31.90 -4.19 -10.78
CA ILE A 178 33.24 -3.77 -11.22
C ILE A 178 34.28 -3.92 -10.09
N LEU A 179 33.90 -3.57 -8.86
CA LEU A 179 34.79 -3.57 -7.71
C LEU A 179 35.02 -4.97 -7.14
N ASP A 180 34.08 -5.90 -7.27
CA ASP A 180 34.22 -7.28 -6.78
C ASP A 180 35.51 -7.94 -7.30
N PRO A 181 35.78 -8.07 -8.62
CA PRO A 181 36.99 -8.69 -9.09
C PRO A 181 38.26 -7.89 -8.71
N VAL A 182 38.17 -6.56 -8.59
CA VAL A 182 39.30 -5.72 -8.19
C VAL A 182 39.72 -6.03 -6.75
N PHE A 183 38.74 -6.08 -5.82
CA PHE A 183 39.09 -6.32 -4.41
C PHE A 183 39.29 -7.80 -4.09
N ILE A 184 38.54 -8.70 -4.71
CA ILE A 184 38.66 -10.15 -4.44
C ILE A 184 39.97 -10.70 -5.02
N PHE A 185 40.25 -10.43 -6.32
CA PHE A 185 41.39 -10.99 -7.03
C PHE A 185 42.59 -10.02 -7.09
N GLY A 186 42.33 -8.72 -7.40
CA GLY A 186 43.42 -7.75 -7.57
C GLY A 186 44.13 -7.42 -6.26
N PHE A 187 43.38 -7.17 -5.18
CA PHE A 187 43.93 -6.91 -3.85
C PHE A 187 44.01 -8.15 -2.94
N ASN A 188 43.59 -9.33 -3.42
CA ASN A 188 43.56 -10.58 -2.65
C ASN A 188 42.83 -10.51 -1.30
N LEU A 189 41.78 -9.67 -1.19
CA LEU A 189 41.04 -9.49 0.04
C LEU A 189 40.00 -10.60 0.30
N GLY A 190 39.77 -11.50 -0.64
CA GLY A 190 38.84 -12.62 -0.52
C GLY A 190 37.42 -12.13 -0.18
N VAL A 191 36.77 -12.74 0.84
CA VAL A 191 35.40 -12.37 1.26
C VAL A 191 35.27 -10.91 1.72
N LYS A 192 36.32 -10.34 2.32
CA LYS A 192 36.35 -8.93 2.71
C LYS A 192 36.24 -8.02 1.48
N GLY A 193 36.88 -8.42 0.37
CA GLY A 193 36.84 -7.69 -0.89
C GLY A 193 35.40 -7.56 -1.45
N GLY A 194 34.65 -8.66 -1.53
CA GLY A 194 33.25 -8.64 -1.94
C GLY A 194 32.37 -7.79 -0.98
N ALA A 195 32.58 -7.91 0.33
CA ALA A 195 31.86 -7.08 1.30
C ALA A 195 32.12 -5.58 1.11
N ILE A 196 33.39 -5.17 0.90
CA ILE A 196 33.78 -3.77 0.66
C ILE A 196 33.14 -3.25 -0.63
N ALA A 197 33.21 -4.01 -1.72
CA ALA A 197 32.59 -3.64 -2.99
C ALA A 197 31.08 -3.42 -2.86
N THR A 198 30.40 -4.32 -2.14
CA THR A 198 28.97 -4.21 -1.84
C THR A 198 28.66 -2.93 -1.05
N VAL A 199 29.41 -2.63 0.01
CA VAL A 199 29.22 -1.43 0.83
C VAL A 199 29.46 -0.15 0.02
N ILE A 200 30.48 -0.11 -0.82
CA ILE A 200 30.73 1.05 -1.71
C ILE A 200 29.57 1.26 -2.67
N GLY A 201 29.03 0.21 -3.29
CA GLY A 201 27.85 0.29 -4.14
C GLY A 201 26.62 0.85 -3.39
N GLN A 202 26.42 0.43 -2.12
CA GLN A 202 25.34 0.93 -1.25
C GLN A 202 25.55 2.40 -0.89
N ILE A 203 26.76 2.83 -0.56
CA ILE A 203 27.09 4.23 -0.26
C ILE A 203 26.84 5.11 -1.49
N VAL A 204 27.23 4.69 -2.68
CA VAL A 204 26.99 5.47 -3.91
C VAL A 204 25.48 5.59 -4.16
N SER A 205 24.72 4.51 -4.05
CA SER A 205 23.24 4.56 -4.14
C SER A 205 22.63 5.51 -3.12
N PHE A 206 23.13 5.49 -1.88
CA PHE A 206 22.69 6.40 -0.81
C PHE A 206 23.00 7.87 -1.14
N ILE A 207 24.20 8.18 -1.65
CA ILE A 207 24.56 9.57 -2.04
C ILE A 207 23.60 10.06 -3.14
N ILE A 208 23.34 9.24 -4.16
CA ILE A 208 22.40 9.57 -5.25
C ILE A 208 20.98 9.78 -4.69
N ALA A 209 20.57 8.97 -3.68
CA ALA A 209 19.29 9.11 -3.00
C ALA A 209 19.18 10.46 -2.27
N ILE A 210 20.21 10.86 -1.51
CA ILE A 210 20.23 12.14 -0.78
C ILE A 210 20.19 13.35 -1.73
N ILE A 211 20.86 13.27 -2.88
CA ILE A 211 20.80 14.33 -3.91
C ILE A 211 19.35 14.57 -4.38
N TYR A 212 18.50 13.53 -4.35
CA TYR A 212 17.09 13.65 -4.74
C TYR A 212 16.27 14.55 -3.81
N LEU A 213 16.68 14.75 -2.54
CA LEU A 213 16.00 15.67 -1.61
C LEU A 213 15.77 17.06 -2.22
N LYS A 214 16.72 17.54 -3.04
CA LYS A 214 16.64 18.82 -3.75
C LYS A 214 15.81 18.76 -5.06
N LYS A 215 15.40 17.55 -5.49
CA LYS A 215 14.78 17.29 -6.80
C LYS A 215 13.34 16.78 -6.74
N PHE A 216 12.70 16.78 -5.55
CA PHE A 216 11.30 16.38 -5.43
C PHE A 216 10.41 17.17 -6.39
N LYS A 217 9.52 16.45 -7.10
CA LYS A 217 8.67 17.03 -8.14
C LYS A 217 7.35 17.56 -7.61
N THR A 218 6.79 16.88 -6.61
CA THR A 218 5.43 17.13 -6.13
C THR A 218 5.39 17.93 -4.84
N ILE A 219 6.46 17.86 -4.03
CA ILE A 219 6.57 18.50 -2.72
C ILE A 219 7.91 19.23 -2.58
N LYS A 220 7.96 20.18 -1.62
CA LYS A 220 9.22 20.74 -1.09
C LYS A 220 9.24 20.44 0.40
N LEU A 221 10.27 19.74 0.86
CA LEU A 221 10.45 19.38 2.27
C LEU A 221 11.03 20.57 3.05
N GLU A 222 10.51 20.77 4.25
CA GLU A 222 10.94 21.77 5.23
C GLU A 222 11.48 21.08 6.48
N LYS A 223 12.21 21.79 7.33
CA LYS A 223 12.82 21.20 8.54
C LYS A 223 11.79 20.57 9.48
N ASP A 224 10.60 21.13 9.54
CA ASP A 224 9.52 20.63 10.41
C ASP A 224 8.91 19.31 9.92
N ASP A 225 9.05 18.97 8.64
CA ASP A 225 8.56 17.72 8.08
C ASP A 225 9.35 16.50 8.59
N PHE A 226 10.58 16.69 9.06
CA PHE A 226 11.44 15.64 9.60
C PHE A 226 11.18 15.31 11.09
N LYS A 227 10.32 16.09 11.76
CA LYS A 227 9.94 15.84 13.15
C LYS A 227 8.98 14.66 13.22
N LEU A 228 9.30 13.70 14.09
CA LEU A 228 8.49 12.49 14.29
C LEU A 228 7.14 12.85 14.94
N SER A 229 6.05 12.32 14.41
CA SER A 229 4.69 12.53 14.92
C SER A 229 3.90 11.20 14.99
N LYS A 230 2.63 11.25 15.43
CA LYS A 230 1.74 10.08 15.42
C LYS A 230 1.48 9.49 14.03
N ASN A 231 1.82 10.20 12.95
CA ASN A 231 1.67 9.71 11.58
C ASN A 231 2.60 8.51 11.28
N ILE A 232 3.70 8.36 12.02
CA ILE A 232 4.60 7.20 11.95
C ILE A 232 3.84 5.88 12.11
N LEU A 233 2.89 5.81 13.04
CA LEU A 233 2.08 4.60 13.26
C LEU A 233 1.30 4.21 11.99
N LYS A 234 0.86 5.19 11.21
CA LYS A 234 0.18 4.96 9.94
C LYS A 234 1.15 4.45 8.88
N ILE A 235 2.35 5.03 8.79
CA ILE A 235 3.42 4.57 7.90
C ILE A 235 3.77 3.11 8.20
N LEU A 236 4.07 2.80 9.47
CA LEU A 236 4.41 1.44 9.90
C LEU A 236 3.25 0.46 9.67
N SER A 237 2.01 0.87 9.95
CA SER A 237 0.82 0.06 9.69
C SER A 237 0.70 -0.29 8.20
N LEU A 238 0.88 0.66 7.29
CA LEU A 238 0.80 0.43 5.85
C LEU A 238 1.95 -0.44 5.33
N GLY A 239 3.13 -0.35 5.94
CA GLY A 239 4.29 -1.14 5.57
C GLY A 239 4.33 -2.55 6.18
N LEU A 240 3.48 -2.83 7.18
CA LEU A 240 3.50 -4.08 7.93
C LEU A 240 3.34 -5.33 7.04
N SER A 241 2.54 -5.24 5.99
CA SER A 241 2.39 -6.33 5.01
C SER A 241 3.72 -6.69 4.36
N SER A 242 4.49 -5.72 3.92
CA SER A 242 5.81 -5.94 3.31
C SER A 242 6.81 -6.53 4.31
N PHE A 243 6.80 -6.06 5.56
CA PHE A 243 7.65 -6.59 6.62
C PHE A 243 7.36 -8.06 6.90
N ILE A 244 6.09 -8.41 7.11
CA ILE A 244 5.67 -9.79 7.38
C ILE A 244 6.00 -10.69 6.19
N THR A 245 5.79 -10.22 4.95
CA THR A 245 6.15 -11.00 3.75
C THR A 245 7.63 -11.34 3.72
N GLN A 246 8.52 -10.41 4.04
CA GLN A 246 9.97 -10.66 4.06
C GLN A 246 10.38 -11.63 5.19
N LEU A 247 9.79 -11.49 6.39
CA LEU A 247 10.02 -12.45 7.48
C LEU A 247 9.55 -13.85 7.11
N THR A 248 8.42 -13.95 6.42
CA THR A 248 7.86 -15.22 6.00
C THR A 248 8.75 -15.89 4.94
N ILE A 249 9.35 -15.12 4.03
CA ILE A 249 10.35 -15.63 3.06
C ILE A 249 11.56 -16.20 3.80
N LEU A 250 12.04 -15.54 4.86
CA LEU A 250 13.16 -16.03 5.67
C LEU A 250 12.83 -17.37 6.33
N VAL A 251 11.66 -17.47 6.99
CA VAL A 251 11.20 -18.72 7.62
C VAL A 251 11.08 -19.83 6.59
N LEU A 252 10.51 -19.53 5.42
CA LEU A 252 10.36 -20.49 4.35
C LEU A 252 11.71 -20.97 3.81
N PHE A 253 12.68 -20.07 3.64
CA PHE A 253 14.03 -20.44 3.18
C PHE A 253 14.70 -21.45 4.11
N VAL A 254 14.66 -21.18 5.42
CA VAL A 254 15.20 -22.10 6.43
C VAL A 254 14.44 -23.43 6.44
N PHE A 255 13.11 -23.40 6.37
CA PHE A 255 12.28 -24.59 6.34
C PHE A 255 12.57 -25.45 5.10
N MET A 256 12.61 -24.87 3.91
CA MET A 256 12.85 -25.58 2.67
C MET A 256 14.24 -26.23 2.63
N ASN A 257 15.28 -25.55 3.09
CA ASN A 257 16.61 -26.15 3.18
C ASN A 257 16.61 -27.38 4.09
N ASN A 258 16.01 -27.27 5.28
CA ASN A 258 15.95 -28.39 6.23
C ASN A 258 15.12 -29.58 5.70
N ILE A 259 13.97 -29.31 5.09
CA ILE A 259 13.07 -30.37 4.62
C ILE A 259 13.66 -31.09 3.39
N MET A 260 14.32 -30.34 2.48
CA MET A 260 15.01 -30.92 1.31
C MET A 260 16.15 -31.83 1.74
N THR A 261 16.97 -31.40 2.71
CA THR A 261 18.07 -32.21 3.25
C THR A 261 17.54 -33.45 3.96
N LYS A 262 16.55 -33.30 4.87
CA LYS A 262 16.01 -34.39 5.70
C LYS A 262 15.33 -35.49 4.90
N PHE A 263 14.48 -35.13 3.94
CA PHE A 263 13.75 -36.10 3.13
C PHE A 263 14.54 -36.52 1.89
N GLY A 264 15.46 -35.67 1.41
CA GLY A 264 16.43 -36.02 0.39
C GLY A 264 17.32 -37.19 0.82
N ALA A 265 17.87 -37.12 2.05
CA ALA A 265 18.70 -38.17 2.63
C ALA A 265 18.01 -39.56 2.67
N LYS A 266 16.68 -39.60 2.66
CA LYS A 266 15.87 -40.82 2.64
C LYS A 266 15.42 -41.26 1.25
N SER A 267 15.86 -40.54 0.21
CA SER A 267 15.52 -40.80 -1.19
C SER A 267 16.74 -41.30 -1.98
N VAL A 268 16.51 -41.69 -3.21
CA VAL A 268 17.59 -42.07 -4.16
C VAL A 268 18.53 -40.93 -4.50
N TYR A 269 18.10 -39.69 -4.25
CA TYR A 269 18.87 -38.47 -4.58
C TYR A 269 19.87 -38.08 -3.48
N GLY A 270 19.80 -38.65 -2.27
CA GLY A 270 20.63 -38.22 -1.14
C GLY A 270 20.26 -36.84 -0.60
N ALA A 271 21.03 -36.33 0.39
CA ALA A 271 20.76 -35.06 1.04
C ALA A 271 21.12 -33.84 0.17
N ASP A 272 22.20 -33.97 -0.60
CA ASP A 272 22.87 -32.83 -1.25
C ASP A 272 22.20 -32.43 -2.58
N ILE A 273 21.75 -33.42 -3.36
CA ILE A 273 21.15 -33.15 -4.69
C ILE A 273 19.87 -32.32 -4.58
N PRO A 274 18.85 -32.69 -3.75
CA PRO A 274 17.63 -31.87 -3.63
C PRO A 274 17.90 -30.46 -3.11
N LEU A 275 18.84 -30.30 -2.17
CA LEU A 275 19.24 -29.00 -1.65
C LEU A 275 19.89 -28.13 -2.72
N SER A 276 20.83 -28.71 -3.48
CA SER A 276 21.53 -28.01 -4.56
C SER A 276 20.59 -27.61 -5.71
N VAL A 277 19.70 -28.52 -6.12
CA VAL A 277 18.67 -28.23 -7.15
C VAL A 277 17.72 -27.13 -6.69
N TYR A 278 17.25 -27.18 -5.43
CA TYR A 278 16.42 -26.12 -4.86
C TYR A 278 17.16 -24.77 -4.89
N GLY A 279 18.44 -24.75 -4.55
CA GLY A 279 19.28 -23.56 -4.61
C GLY A 279 19.37 -22.95 -6.02
N VAL A 280 19.60 -23.79 -7.05
CA VAL A 280 19.64 -23.34 -8.44
C VAL A 280 18.29 -22.82 -8.91
N LEU A 281 17.22 -23.58 -8.71
CA LEU A 281 15.88 -23.19 -9.16
C LEU A 281 15.35 -21.97 -8.40
N SER A 282 15.74 -21.76 -7.14
CA SER A 282 15.41 -20.55 -6.38
C SER A 282 16.05 -19.31 -6.99
N LYS A 283 17.29 -19.40 -7.54
CA LYS A 283 17.93 -18.27 -8.26
C LYS A 283 17.18 -17.93 -9.55
N ILE A 284 16.78 -18.94 -10.32
CA ILE A 284 15.97 -18.76 -11.53
C ILE A 284 14.61 -18.13 -11.16
N ASN A 285 13.97 -18.65 -10.12
CA ASN A 285 12.70 -18.12 -9.61
C ASN A 285 12.85 -16.67 -9.12
N SER A 286 14.00 -16.27 -8.56
CA SER A 286 14.22 -14.90 -8.10
C SER A 286 14.16 -13.88 -9.24
N ILE A 287 14.59 -14.24 -10.45
CA ILE A 287 14.46 -13.40 -11.65
C ILE A 287 12.99 -13.24 -12.02
N TYR A 288 12.24 -14.34 -12.04
CA TYR A 288 10.79 -14.32 -12.28
C TYR A 288 10.04 -13.45 -11.26
N VAL A 289 10.29 -13.68 -9.98
CA VAL A 289 9.70 -12.90 -8.87
C VAL A 289 10.05 -11.42 -9.02
N SER A 290 11.28 -11.08 -9.44
CA SER A 290 11.70 -9.69 -9.68
C SER A 290 10.88 -9.01 -10.78
N ILE A 291 10.46 -9.73 -11.83
CA ILE A 291 9.59 -9.19 -12.87
C ILE A 291 8.20 -8.90 -12.30
N ILE A 292 7.59 -9.87 -11.61
CA ILE A 292 6.25 -9.74 -11.01
C ILE A 292 6.19 -8.62 -9.98
N LEU A 293 7.17 -8.57 -9.08
CA LEU A 293 7.28 -7.50 -8.08
C LEU A 293 7.55 -6.15 -8.72
N GLY A 294 8.42 -6.11 -9.74
CA GLY A 294 8.74 -4.88 -10.46
C GLY A 294 7.50 -4.24 -11.08
N VAL A 295 6.65 -5.04 -11.73
CA VAL A 295 5.36 -4.57 -12.28
C VAL A 295 4.44 -4.11 -11.15
N SER A 296 4.26 -4.92 -10.11
CA SER A 296 3.31 -4.68 -9.02
C SER A 296 3.67 -3.45 -8.18
N ILE A 297 4.94 -3.31 -7.79
CA ILE A 297 5.44 -2.16 -7.02
C ILE A 297 5.50 -0.91 -7.90
N GLY A 298 5.79 -1.07 -9.20
CA GLY A 298 5.79 0.04 -10.15
C GLY A 298 4.43 0.74 -10.24
N VAL A 299 3.33 0.01 -10.18
CA VAL A 299 1.98 0.59 -10.27
C VAL A 299 1.42 1.09 -8.94
N GLN A 300 2.05 0.78 -7.81
CA GLN A 300 1.61 1.19 -6.49
C GLN A 300 1.33 2.70 -6.36
N PRO A 301 2.21 3.61 -6.84
CA PRO A 301 1.92 5.05 -6.81
C PRO A 301 0.71 5.45 -7.66
N ILE A 302 0.46 4.77 -8.79
CA ILE A 302 -0.67 5.04 -9.67
C ILE A 302 -1.98 4.68 -8.96
N ILE A 303 -2.01 3.51 -8.30
CA ILE A 303 -3.17 3.03 -7.55
C ILE A 303 -3.43 3.96 -6.35
N GLY A 304 -2.43 4.19 -5.49
CA GLY A 304 -2.56 5.00 -4.28
C GLY A 304 -3.01 6.42 -4.58
N PHE A 305 -2.39 7.08 -5.58
CA PHE A 305 -2.77 8.44 -5.99
C PHE A 305 -4.21 8.50 -6.51
N ASN A 306 -4.59 7.63 -7.47
CA ASN A 306 -5.94 7.66 -8.04
C ASN A 306 -7.01 7.23 -7.03
N PHE A 307 -6.68 6.34 -6.09
CA PHE A 307 -7.56 5.97 -5.00
C PHE A 307 -7.79 7.15 -4.05
N GLY A 308 -6.71 7.83 -3.59
CA GLY A 308 -6.81 9.03 -2.78
C GLY A 308 -7.55 10.19 -3.47
N ALA A 309 -7.40 10.30 -4.80
CA ALA A 309 -8.12 11.30 -5.62
C ALA A 309 -9.59 10.92 -5.96
N GLY A 310 -10.09 9.76 -5.49
CA GLY A 310 -11.45 9.31 -5.80
C GLY A 310 -11.66 8.82 -7.25
N ASN A 311 -10.61 8.65 -8.03
CA ASN A 311 -10.67 8.21 -9.43
C ASN A 311 -10.84 6.70 -9.55
N ILE A 312 -11.92 6.15 -8.98
CA ILE A 312 -12.15 4.71 -8.82
C ILE A 312 -12.11 3.94 -10.16
N ASN A 313 -12.63 4.52 -11.24
CA ASN A 313 -12.60 3.87 -12.56
C ASN A 313 -11.16 3.65 -13.04
N ARG A 314 -10.26 4.61 -12.81
CA ARG A 314 -8.83 4.46 -13.16
C ARG A 314 -8.16 3.41 -12.29
N VAL A 315 -8.47 3.38 -10.99
CA VAL A 315 -7.98 2.33 -10.07
C VAL A 315 -8.36 0.95 -10.58
N LYS A 316 -9.65 0.72 -10.92
CA LYS A 316 -10.14 -0.55 -11.45
C LYS A 316 -9.45 -0.95 -12.76
N GLU A 317 -9.23 0.00 -13.65
CA GLU A 317 -8.54 -0.24 -14.90
C GLU A 317 -7.10 -0.70 -14.68
N VAL A 318 -6.36 -0.03 -13.77
CA VAL A 318 -5.00 -0.43 -13.39
C VAL A 318 -5.00 -1.83 -12.77
N LEU A 319 -5.87 -2.08 -11.79
CA LEU A 319 -5.98 -3.39 -11.11
C LEU A 319 -6.19 -4.52 -12.13
N LYS A 320 -7.17 -4.36 -13.03
CA LYS A 320 -7.48 -5.37 -14.07
C LYS A 320 -6.29 -5.62 -14.98
N LYS A 321 -5.64 -4.56 -15.48
CA LYS A 321 -4.53 -4.68 -16.44
C LYS A 321 -3.30 -5.33 -15.80
N VAL A 322 -2.98 -4.96 -14.57
CA VAL A 322 -1.77 -5.45 -13.89
C VAL A 322 -1.89 -6.92 -13.52
N ILE A 323 -3.06 -7.35 -13.03
CA ILE A 323 -3.29 -8.77 -12.72
C ILE A 323 -3.20 -9.64 -13.97
N ILE A 324 -3.81 -9.19 -15.09
CA ILE A 324 -3.74 -9.92 -16.37
C ILE A 324 -2.30 -9.96 -16.88
N LEU A 325 -1.58 -8.84 -16.83
CA LEU A 325 -0.19 -8.76 -17.29
C LEU A 325 0.70 -9.73 -16.51
N ASN A 326 0.63 -9.72 -15.17
CA ASN A 326 1.45 -10.59 -14.33
C ASN A 326 1.06 -12.07 -14.48
N PHE A 327 -0.23 -12.36 -14.66
CA PHE A 327 -0.69 -13.72 -14.96
C PHE A 327 -0.11 -14.24 -16.28
N LEU A 328 -0.12 -13.41 -17.34
CA LEU A 328 0.48 -13.76 -18.63
C LEU A 328 1.99 -13.97 -18.53
N ILE A 329 2.69 -13.11 -17.80
CA ILE A 329 4.13 -13.29 -17.52
C ILE A 329 4.36 -14.63 -16.79
N GLY A 330 3.52 -14.97 -15.82
CA GLY A 330 3.58 -16.25 -15.11
C GLY A 330 3.34 -17.45 -16.04
N ILE A 331 2.40 -17.36 -16.98
CA ILE A 331 2.16 -18.40 -17.99
C ILE A 331 3.40 -18.59 -18.87
N ILE A 332 3.99 -17.49 -19.36
CA ILE A 332 5.20 -17.56 -20.19
C ILE A 332 6.33 -18.24 -19.41
N PHE A 333 6.53 -17.87 -18.15
CA PHE A 333 7.56 -18.47 -17.31
C PHE A 333 7.30 -19.97 -17.07
N ASN A 334 6.04 -20.36 -16.82
CA ASN A 334 5.63 -21.76 -16.70
C ASN A 334 5.96 -22.56 -17.96
N ILE A 335 5.62 -22.02 -19.14
CA ILE A 335 5.92 -22.67 -20.44
C ILE A 335 7.43 -22.85 -20.60
N ILE A 336 8.23 -21.84 -20.28
CA ILE A 336 9.69 -21.90 -20.35
C ILE A 336 10.25 -23.01 -19.44
N LEU A 337 9.82 -23.04 -18.17
CA LEU A 337 10.28 -24.09 -17.22
C LEU A 337 9.79 -25.49 -17.57
N TYR A 338 8.62 -25.62 -18.21
CA TYR A 338 8.07 -26.90 -18.59
C TYR A 338 8.72 -27.47 -19.86
N CYS A 339 8.95 -26.61 -20.89
CA CYS A 339 9.48 -27.02 -22.19
C CYS A 339 11.01 -27.15 -22.20
N PHE A 340 11.72 -26.30 -21.44
CA PHE A 340 13.18 -26.19 -21.49
C PHE A 340 13.86 -26.37 -20.10
N PRO A 341 13.43 -27.32 -19.26
CA PRO A 341 14.00 -27.45 -17.91
C PRO A 341 15.46 -27.87 -17.92
N LYS A 342 15.85 -28.77 -18.85
CA LYS A 342 17.23 -29.27 -18.95
C LYS A 342 18.20 -28.18 -19.42
N GLU A 343 17.82 -27.42 -20.42
CA GLU A 343 18.61 -26.34 -21.01
C GLU A 343 18.87 -25.23 -19.98
N ILE A 344 17.85 -24.91 -19.18
CA ILE A 344 17.96 -23.87 -18.14
C ILE A 344 18.88 -24.33 -17.00
N VAL A 345 18.73 -25.56 -16.55
CA VAL A 345 19.48 -26.10 -15.42
C VAL A 345 20.93 -26.40 -15.81
N SER A 346 21.18 -26.83 -17.05
CA SER A 346 22.54 -27.10 -17.56
C SER A 346 23.49 -25.88 -17.54
N ILE A 347 22.93 -24.66 -17.44
CA ILE A 347 23.74 -23.45 -17.27
C ILE A 347 24.50 -23.46 -15.91
N PHE A 348 24.00 -24.20 -14.91
CA PHE A 348 24.52 -24.20 -13.54
C PHE A 348 25.29 -25.45 -13.14
N ILE A 349 25.28 -26.51 -13.95
CA ILE A 349 25.98 -27.76 -13.67
C ILE A 349 26.74 -28.24 -14.93
N THR A 350 27.92 -28.81 -14.73
CA THR A 350 28.74 -29.31 -15.81
C THR A 350 28.50 -30.81 -15.99
N SER A 351 28.46 -31.29 -17.22
CA SER A 351 28.26 -32.71 -17.55
C SER A 351 29.33 -33.67 -17.02
N SER A 352 30.46 -33.12 -16.55
CA SER A 352 31.54 -33.89 -15.89
C SER A 352 31.29 -34.22 -14.42
N ASP A 353 30.22 -33.68 -13.82
CA ASP A 353 29.90 -33.95 -12.42
C ASP A 353 29.36 -35.36 -12.22
N ALA A 354 29.87 -36.09 -11.21
CA ALA A 354 29.57 -37.49 -10.97
C ALA A 354 28.06 -37.77 -10.74
N ASN A 355 27.31 -36.78 -10.30
CA ASN A 355 25.89 -36.87 -10.00
C ASN A 355 24.99 -36.13 -11.01
N TYR A 356 25.51 -35.83 -12.20
CA TYR A 356 24.83 -35.05 -13.23
C TYR A 356 23.44 -35.59 -13.58
N ASP A 357 23.30 -36.88 -13.81
CA ASP A 357 22.03 -37.49 -14.22
C ASP A 357 20.95 -37.40 -13.13
N LEU A 358 21.29 -37.73 -11.89
CA LEU A 358 20.38 -37.63 -10.74
C LEU A 358 20.01 -36.17 -10.45
N PHE A 359 20.95 -35.25 -10.58
CA PHE A 359 20.70 -33.81 -10.43
C PHE A 359 19.71 -33.31 -11.49
N MET A 360 19.92 -33.67 -12.75
CA MET A 360 19.07 -33.25 -13.87
C MET A 360 17.68 -33.88 -13.77
N GLU A 361 17.59 -35.15 -13.36
CA GLU A 361 16.31 -35.84 -13.13
C GLU A 361 15.48 -35.12 -12.07
N PHE A 362 16.08 -34.86 -10.90
CA PHE A 362 15.39 -34.17 -9.81
C PHE A 362 15.04 -32.71 -10.18
N ALA A 363 15.91 -32.01 -10.91
CA ALA A 363 15.65 -30.66 -11.36
C ALA A 363 14.46 -30.57 -12.33
N VAL A 364 14.41 -31.47 -13.32
CA VAL A 364 13.26 -31.57 -14.25
C VAL A 364 11.98 -31.91 -13.50
N LEU A 365 12.05 -32.84 -12.54
CA LEU A 365 10.92 -33.20 -11.71
C LEU A 365 10.41 -32.00 -10.90
N MET A 366 11.31 -31.25 -10.28
CA MET A 366 10.97 -30.06 -9.49
C MET A 366 10.40 -28.93 -10.35
N CYS A 367 10.92 -28.70 -11.56
CA CYS A 367 10.34 -27.75 -12.52
C CYS A 367 8.90 -28.12 -12.89
N LYS A 368 8.64 -29.41 -13.14
CA LYS A 368 7.32 -29.90 -13.57
C LYS A 368 6.31 -30.10 -12.44
N THR A 369 6.74 -30.05 -11.17
CA THR A 369 5.87 -30.22 -10.01
C THR A 369 5.78 -28.98 -9.16
N PHE A 370 6.83 -28.61 -8.44
CA PHE A 370 6.84 -27.50 -7.48
C PHE A 370 6.58 -26.16 -8.15
N PHE A 371 7.21 -25.90 -9.32
CA PHE A 371 7.07 -24.66 -10.08
C PHE A 371 5.99 -24.72 -11.17
N MET A 372 5.17 -25.76 -11.21
CA MET A 372 4.12 -25.96 -12.23
C MET A 372 3.09 -24.83 -12.28
N VAL A 373 2.86 -24.13 -11.18
CA VAL A 373 1.77 -23.17 -11.03
C VAL A 373 2.25 -21.74 -10.76
N CYS A 374 3.43 -21.36 -11.27
CA CYS A 374 3.96 -20.00 -11.11
C CYS A 374 2.98 -18.91 -11.56
N ALA A 375 2.17 -19.16 -12.61
CA ALA A 375 1.15 -18.22 -13.06
C ALA A 375 0.13 -17.87 -11.97
N LEU A 376 -0.24 -18.85 -11.14
CA LEU A 376 -1.17 -18.64 -10.01
C LEU A 376 -0.48 -17.83 -8.91
N ASN A 377 0.79 -18.11 -8.65
CA ASN A 377 1.61 -17.38 -7.70
C ASN A 377 1.77 -15.89 -8.08
N ALA A 378 1.89 -15.57 -9.39
CA ALA A 378 1.94 -14.20 -9.88
C ALA A 378 0.69 -13.39 -9.47
N VAL A 379 -0.49 -13.99 -9.56
CA VAL A 379 -1.76 -13.34 -9.18
C VAL A 379 -1.79 -13.07 -7.68
N GLU A 380 -1.35 -14.02 -6.87
CA GLU A 380 -1.27 -13.88 -5.42
C GLU A 380 -0.37 -12.72 -4.99
N MET A 381 0.89 -12.70 -5.48
CA MET A 381 1.86 -11.65 -5.17
C MET A 381 1.35 -10.27 -5.60
N THR A 382 0.77 -10.19 -6.80
CA THR A 382 0.17 -8.96 -7.32
C THR A 382 -0.99 -8.50 -6.44
N THR A 383 -1.89 -9.42 -6.06
CA THR A 383 -3.05 -9.12 -5.21
C THR A 383 -2.62 -8.54 -3.86
N SER A 384 -1.62 -9.11 -3.22
CA SER A 384 -1.09 -8.59 -1.95
C SER A 384 -0.62 -7.13 -2.07
N ILE A 385 0.19 -6.81 -3.09
CA ILE A 385 0.76 -5.47 -3.29
C ILE A 385 -0.31 -4.44 -3.67
N VAL A 386 -1.24 -4.78 -4.57
CA VAL A 386 -2.27 -3.84 -5.01
C VAL A 386 -3.27 -3.54 -3.88
N ILE A 387 -3.63 -4.53 -3.06
CA ILE A 387 -4.50 -4.34 -1.90
C ILE A 387 -3.81 -3.48 -0.82
N GLN A 388 -2.50 -3.68 -0.61
CA GLN A 388 -1.69 -2.80 0.25
C GLN A 388 -1.74 -1.35 -0.24
N SER A 389 -1.68 -1.14 -1.56
CA SER A 389 -1.73 0.20 -2.17
C SER A 389 -3.08 0.92 -1.97
N LEU A 390 -4.15 0.16 -1.73
CA LEU A 390 -5.47 0.66 -1.35
C LEU A 390 -5.59 0.96 0.16
N GLY A 391 -4.56 0.66 0.95
CA GLY A 391 -4.55 0.84 2.41
C GLY A 391 -5.14 -0.33 3.21
N HIS A 392 -5.55 -1.44 2.57
CA HIS A 392 -6.17 -2.60 3.23
C HIS A 392 -5.12 -3.63 3.70
N VAL A 393 -4.23 -3.20 4.60
CA VAL A 393 -3.04 -3.95 5.04
C VAL A 393 -3.36 -5.34 5.57
N LYS A 394 -4.40 -5.50 6.42
CA LYS A 394 -4.75 -6.80 7.01
C LYS A 394 -5.02 -7.87 5.95
N LYS A 395 -5.75 -7.52 4.89
CA LYS A 395 -6.06 -8.44 3.79
C LYS A 395 -4.82 -8.75 2.95
N ALA A 396 -3.99 -7.75 2.68
CA ALA A 396 -2.73 -7.92 1.96
C ALA A 396 -1.78 -8.87 2.70
N THR A 397 -1.61 -8.67 4.02
CA THR A 397 -0.78 -9.54 4.87
C THR A 397 -1.31 -10.96 4.93
N ALA A 398 -2.65 -11.12 5.05
CA ALA A 398 -3.27 -12.44 5.12
C ALA A 398 -2.94 -13.29 3.89
N VAL A 399 -2.99 -12.72 2.68
CA VAL A 399 -2.67 -13.45 1.43
C VAL A 399 -1.27 -14.06 1.49
N SER A 400 -0.25 -13.25 1.81
CA SER A 400 1.15 -13.72 1.86
C SER A 400 1.40 -14.72 3.01
N PHE A 401 0.80 -14.48 4.17
CA PHE A 401 0.99 -15.33 5.35
C PHE A 401 0.32 -16.71 5.19
N ILE A 402 -0.88 -16.75 4.62
CA ILE A 402 -1.62 -17.99 4.38
C ILE A 402 -0.82 -18.92 3.48
N ARG A 403 -0.26 -18.41 2.38
CA ARG A 403 0.51 -19.23 1.44
C ARG A 403 1.69 -19.93 2.11
N GLN A 404 2.52 -19.16 2.76
CA GLN A 404 3.85 -19.63 3.15
C GLN A 404 3.83 -20.37 4.48
N ILE A 405 3.11 -19.84 5.47
CA ILE A 405 3.10 -20.39 6.83
C ILE A 405 1.94 -21.38 7.05
N ILE A 406 0.73 -21.01 6.63
CA ILE A 406 -0.47 -21.82 6.94
C ILE A 406 -0.63 -22.98 5.98
N LEU A 407 -0.23 -22.82 4.70
CA LEU A 407 -0.43 -23.86 3.70
C LEU A 407 0.86 -24.62 3.40
N LEU A 408 1.90 -23.95 2.89
CA LEU A 408 3.08 -24.66 2.36
C LEU A 408 3.79 -25.50 3.43
N ILE A 409 4.05 -24.94 4.61
CA ILE A 409 4.75 -25.66 5.68
C ILE A 409 3.93 -26.87 6.19
N PRO A 410 2.66 -26.71 6.63
CA PRO A 410 1.88 -27.84 7.11
C PRO A 410 1.58 -28.88 6.04
N ILE A 411 1.26 -28.47 4.80
CA ILE A 411 1.00 -29.40 3.69
C ILE A 411 2.25 -30.21 3.37
N SER A 412 3.44 -29.57 3.34
CA SER A 412 4.71 -30.27 3.13
C SER A 412 4.93 -31.34 4.19
N LEU A 413 4.77 -30.99 5.48
CA LEU A 413 4.94 -31.95 6.57
C LEU A 413 3.90 -33.08 6.51
N LEU A 414 2.64 -32.74 6.23
CA LEU A 414 1.55 -33.73 6.13
C LEU A 414 1.80 -34.72 5.00
N LEU A 415 2.19 -34.23 3.81
CA LEU A 415 2.46 -35.12 2.67
C LEU A 415 3.73 -35.96 2.88
N CYS A 416 4.77 -35.37 3.47
CA CYS A 416 6.03 -36.10 3.70
C CYS A 416 5.93 -37.14 4.79
N ILE A 417 5.24 -36.83 5.91
CA ILE A 417 5.22 -37.66 7.10
C ILE A 417 3.97 -38.55 7.12
N THR A 418 2.78 -37.97 7.04
CA THR A 418 1.51 -38.72 7.20
C THR A 418 1.17 -39.56 5.98
N PHE A 419 1.40 -39.00 4.77
CA PHE A 419 1.16 -39.76 3.53
C PHE A 419 2.39 -40.49 3.01
N ASN A 420 3.50 -40.48 3.75
CA ASN A 420 4.74 -41.20 3.44
C ASN A 420 5.31 -40.94 2.03
N LYS A 421 5.00 -39.77 1.44
CA LYS A 421 5.52 -39.39 0.11
C LYS A 421 7.00 -38.98 0.10
N GLY A 422 7.62 -38.81 1.28
CA GLY A 422 9.01 -38.36 1.36
C GLY A 422 9.28 -37.04 0.62
N ILE A 423 10.36 -37.01 -0.17
CA ILE A 423 10.75 -35.77 -0.93
C ILE A 423 9.70 -35.36 -1.97
N TYR A 424 8.97 -36.30 -2.56
CA TYR A 424 7.90 -36.01 -3.51
C TYR A 424 6.74 -35.26 -2.87
N GLY A 425 6.51 -35.46 -1.55
CA GLY A 425 5.53 -34.71 -0.78
C GLY A 425 5.86 -33.21 -0.71
N VAL A 426 7.16 -32.86 -0.65
CA VAL A 426 7.58 -31.44 -0.69
C VAL A 426 7.28 -30.81 -2.05
N LEU A 427 7.53 -31.56 -3.14
CA LEU A 427 7.28 -31.11 -4.50
C LEU A 427 5.78 -30.88 -4.77
N ASP A 428 4.94 -31.81 -4.30
CA ASP A 428 3.48 -31.70 -4.41
C ASP A 428 2.91 -30.55 -3.56
N ALA A 429 3.49 -30.30 -2.39
CA ALA A 429 3.04 -29.25 -1.48
C ALA A 429 3.09 -27.84 -2.11
N GLY A 430 4.10 -27.56 -2.93
CA GLY A 430 4.23 -26.28 -3.63
C GLY A 430 3.02 -26.00 -4.50
N ARG A 431 2.69 -26.93 -5.42
CA ARG A 431 1.56 -26.75 -6.34
C ARG A 431 0.20 -26.70 -5.63
N ILE A 432 0.00 -27.49 -4.55
CA ILE A 432 -1.25 -27.49 -3.79
C ILE A 432 -1.40 -26.17 -3.04
N SER A 433 -0.36 -25.71 -2.36
CA SER A 433 -0.33 -24.46 -1.61
C SER A 433 -0.63 -23.27 -2.52
N ASP A 434 0.06 -23.17 -3.66
CA ASP A 434 -0.14 -22.06 -4.62
C ASP A 434 -1.55 -22.10 -5.24
N SER A 435 -2.09 -23.29 -5.53
CA SER A 435 -3.45 -23.42 -6.08
C SER A 435 -4.52 -22.97 -5.08
N VAL A 436 -4.40 -23.39 -3.82
CA VAL A 436 -5.34 -23.00 -2.76
C VAL A 436 -5.24 -21.51 -2.47
N THR A 437 -4.02 -20.99 -2.37
CA THR A 437 -3.81 -19.56 -2.11
C THR A 437 -4.32 -18.70 -3.26
N PHE A 438 -4.14 -19.14 -4.50
CA PHE A 438 -4.70 -18.44 -5.67
C PHE A 438 -6.22 -18.26 -5.55
N VAL A 439 -6.96 -19.31 -5.16
CA VAL A 439 -8.41 -19.21 -4.96
C VAL A 439 -8.74 -18.19 -3.88
N ILE A 440 -8.03 -18.21 -2.75
CA ILE A 440 -8.23 -17.26 -1.65
C ILE A 440 -7.89 -15.83 -2.11
N ALA A 441 -6.76 -15.65 -2.79
CA ALA A 441 -6.34 -14.34 -3.31
C ALA A 441 -7.33 -13.80 -4.33
N LEU A 442 -7.86 -14.66 -5.20
CA LEU A 442 -8.87 -14.27 -6.19
C LEU A 442 -10.19 -13.85 -5.53
N ILE A 443 -10.65 -14.56 -4.50
CA ILE A 443 -11.84 -14.18 -3.72
C ILE A 443 -11.63 -12.81 -3.08
N ILE A 444 -10.49 -12.60 -2.43
CA ILE A 444 -10.16 -11.31 -1.80
C ILE A 444 -10.09 -10.20 -2.85
N TYR A 445 -9.43 -10.46 -3.99
CA TYR A 445 -9.33 -9.50 -5.10
C TYR A 445 -10.72 -9.12 -5.66
N ILE A 446 -11.57 -10.11 -5.95
CA ILE A 446 -12.93 -9.86 -6.45
C ILE A 446 -13.76 -9.09 -5.42
N SER A 447 -13.63 -9.41 -4.13
CA SER A 447 -14.29 -8.70 -3.04
C SER A 447 -13.89 -7.22 -3.01
N GLU A 448 -12.58 -6.95 -3.10
CA GLU A 448 -12.05 -5.57 -3.15
C GLU A 448 -12.47 -4.85 -4.41
N TYR A 449 -12.35 -5.50 -5.58
CA TYR A 449 -12.77 -4.93 -6.86
C TYR A 449 -14.26 -4.57 -6.90
N LYS A 450 -15.12 -5.43 -6.34
CA LYS A 450 -16.56 -5.14 -6.16
C LYS A 450 -16.79 -4.07 -5.10
N GLY A 451 -16.00 -4.08 -4.01
CA GLY A 451 -16.03 -3.06 -2.96
C GLY A 451 -15.76 -1.67 -3.52
N LEU A 452 -14.76 -1.54 -4.39
CA LEU A 452 -14.46 -0.28 -5.10
C LEU A 452 -15.65 0.26 -5.90
N SER A 453 -16.58 -0.60 -6.37
CA SER A 453 -17.80 -0.17 -7.06
C SER A 453 -18.84 0.43 -6.10
N LYS A 454 -18.78 0.04 -4.83
CA LYS A 454 -19.68 0.53 -3.77
C LYS A 454 -19.16 1.79 -3.10
N ILE A 455 -17.86 2.10 -3.26
CA ILE A 455 -17.27 3.35 -2.78
C ILE A 455 -17.83 4.45 -3.69
N LYS A 456 -18.78 5.21 -3.18
CA LYS A 456 -19.19 6.45 -3.83
C LYS A 456 -17.99 7.39 -3.77
N VAL A 457 -17.75 8.12 -4.85
CA VAL A 457 -16.67 9.13 -4.97
C VAL A 457 -16.68 10.10 -3.77
N ASP A 458 -17.78 10.15 -3.06
CA ASP A 458 -18.04 11.04 -1.92
C ASP A 458 -17.31 10.65 -0.63
N ASP A 459 -16.93 9.38 -0.43
CA ASP A 459 -16.30 8.91 0.81
C ASP A 459 -14.78 9.17 0.87
N ILE A 460 -14.14 9.51 -0.26
CA ILE A 460 -12.67 9.61 -0.37
C ILE A 460 -12.18 11.06 -0.36
N THR A 461 -13.03 12.03 -0.69
CA THR A 461 -12.63 13.44 -0.86
C THR A 461 -12.93 14.33 0.35
N GLU A 462 -12.97 13.79 1.55
CA GLU A 462 -13.34 14.55 2.76
C GLU A 462 -12.28 15.54 3.27
N ASN A 463 -11.08 15.61 2.65
CA ASN A 463 -10.04 16.55 3.08
C ASN A 463 -9.34 17.23 1.88
N VAL A 464 -10.08 17.99 1.09
CA VAL A 464 -9.44 18.93 0.17
C VAL A 464 -9.30 20.28 0.89
N ASN A 465 -8.14 20.51 1.46
CA ASN A 465 -7.75 21.89 1.84
C ASN A 465 -7.65 22.71 0.55
N ASN A 466 -8.67 23.52 0.30
CA ASN A 466 -8.69 24.48 -0.80
C ASN A 466 -7.67 25.60 -0.52
N GLU A 467 -6.56 25.61 -1.27
CA GLU A 467 -5.61 26.73 -1.26
C GLU A 467 -6.16 28.03 -1.92
N ASN A 468 -7.38 28.01 -2.43
CA ASN A 468 -8.08 29.22 -2.87
C ASN A 468 -9.02 29.68 -1.75
N LYS A 469 -8.46 30.39 -0.76
CA LYS A 469 -9.27 31.06 0.26
C LYS A 469 -10.17 32.10 -0.42
N PHE A 470 -11.47 32.06 -0.10
CA PHE A 470 -12.40 33.15 -0.40
C PHE A 470 -11.80 34.46 0.14
N VAL A 471 -11.38 35.34 -0.76
CA VAL A 471 -10.85 36.66 -0.43
C VAL A 471 -12.04 37.61 -0.35
N GLY A 472 -12.80 37.53 0.74
CA GLY A 472 -13.98 38.35 0.97
C GLY A 472 -14.35 38.36 2.43
N LYS A 473 -15.44 39.10 2.76
CA LYS A 473 -16.04 39.09 4.09
C LYS A 473 -16.41 37.63 4.49
N LYS A 474 -16.22 37.27 5.75
CA LYS A 474 -16.56 35.95 6.29
C LYS A 474 -17.97 35.56 5.89
N ILE A 475 -18.16 34.31 5.43
CA ILE A 475 -19.47 33.77 5.05
C ILE A 475 -19.65 32.33 5.53
N ILE A 476 -20.81 32.05 6.06
CA ILE A 476 -21.22 30.72 6.52
C ILE A 476 -22.52 30.38 5.81
N ILE A 477 -22.60 29.22 5.16
CA ILE A 477 -23.78 28.78 4.44
C ILE A 477 -24.32 27.53 5.12
N THR A 478 -25.56 27.57 5.59
CA THR A 478 -26.26 26.41 6.13
C THR A 478 -27.26 25.89 5.10
N ILE A 479 -27.27 24.56 4.86
CA ILE A 479 -28.14 23.94 3.85
C ILE A 479 -29.07 22.93 4.53
N GLY A 480 -30.34 23.31 4.74
CA GLY A 480 -31.44 22.40 4.98
C GLY A 480 -31.84 21.68 3.67
N ARG A 481 -32.27 20.42 3.73
CA ARG A 481 -32.54 19.67 2.51
C ARG A 481 -33.48 18.49 2.70
N GLU A 482 -34.33 18.24 1.73
CA GLU A 482 -35.11 16.99 1.63
C GLU A 482 -34.21 15.81 1.21
N TYR A 483 -34.60 14.58 1.55
CA TYR A 483 -33.87 13.39 1.14
C TYR A 483 -34.02 13.15 -0.36
N GLY A 484 -32.90 12.91 -1.04
CA GLY A 484 -32.87 12.77 -2.50
C GLY A 484 -32.96 14.09 -3.28
N SER A 485 -33.04 15.28 -2.64
CA SER A 485 -33.01 16.58 -3.33
C SER A 485 -31.68 16.93 -3.98
N GLY A 486 -30.57 16.27 -3.59
CA GLY A 486 -29.24 16.59 -4.10
C GLY A 486 -28.47 17.61 -3.27
N GLY A 487 -28.97 17.96 -2.07
CA GLY A 487 -28.40 19.00 -1.21
C GLY A 487 -26.94 18.79 -0.82
N HIS A 488 -26.52 17.55 -0.60
CA HIS A 488 -25.10 17.21 -0.38
C HIS A 488 -24.22 17.64 -1.56
N TYR A 489 -24.62 17.31 -2.78
CA TYR A 489 -23.84 17.64 -3.98
C TYR A 489 -23.81 19.13 -4.26
N VAL A 490 -24.92 19.84 -4.06
CA VAL A 490 -24.99 21.31 -4.18
C VAL A 490 -24.05 21.97 -3.17
N GLY A 491 -24.10 21.54 -1.90
CA GLY A 491 -23.24 22.09 -0.85
C GLY A 491 -21.76 21.86 -1.11
N LYS A 492 -21.40 20.67 -1.54
CA LYS A 492 -20.01 20.33 -1.88
C LYS A 492 -19.48 21.13 -3.06
N LEU A 493 -20.28 21.28 -4.12
CA LEU A 493 -19.91 22.07 -5.30
C LEU A 493 -19.81 23.56 -4.97
N LEU A 494 -20.70 24.07 -4.13
CA LEU A 494 -20.70 25.45 -3.66
C LEU A 494 -19.45 25.76 -2.81
N ALA A 495 -19.11 24.88 -1.87
CA ALA A 495 -17.90 24.99 -1.06
C ALA A 495 -16.64 25.00 -1.91
N LYS A 496 -16.57 24.14 -2.92
CA LYS A 496 -15.48 24.11 -3.90
C LYS A 496 -15.35 25.40 -4.70
N LYS A 497 -16.49 26.00 -5.13
CA LYS A 497 -16.49 27.25 -5.88
C LYS A 497 -16.06 28.44 -5.03
N LEU A 498 -16.46 28.47 -3.77
CA LEU A 498 -16.09 29.49 -2.81
C LEU A 498 -14.69 29.32 -2.21
N GLY A 499 -14.06 28.16 -2.38
CA GLY A 499 -12.78 27.84 -1.74
C GLY A 499 -12.87 27.76 -0.21
N VAL A 500 -14.02 27.28 0.34
CA VAL A 500 -14.28 27.17 1.77
C VAL A 500 -14.48 25.70 2.18
N ASN A 501 -14.38 25.40 3.47
CA ASN A 501 -14.56 24.05 3.98
C ASN A 501 -16.03 23.59 3.91
N PHE A 502 -16.21 22.28 3.70
CA PHE A 502 -17.49 21.62 3.57
C PHE A 502 -17.73 20.66 4.74
N TYR A 503 -18.83 20.84 5.44
CA TYR A 503 -19.23 20.04 6.60
C TYR A 503 -20.57 19.36 6.38
N ASP A 504 -20.58 18.03 6.47
CA ASP A 504 -21.76 17.16 6.46
C ASP A 504 -21.52 16.03 7.48
N LYS A 505 -21.36 14.78 7.07
CA LYS A 505 -21.13 13.64 7.98
C LYS A 505 -19.80 13.69 8.74
N ASN A 506 -18.82 14.41 8.25
CA ASN A 506 -17.52 14.59 8.92
C ASN A 506 -17.62 15.32 10.27
N ILE A 507 -18.67 16.10 10.52
CA ILE A 507 -18.97 16.67 11.86
C ILE A 507 -19.07 15.57 12.94
N ILE A 508 -19.55 14.36 12.61
CA ILE A 508 -19.66 13.23 13.55
C ILE A 508 -18.35 12.96 14.29
N SER A 509 -17.23 13.08 13.60
CA SER A 509 -15.91 12.84 14.21
C SER A 509 -15.51 13.92 15.21
N LEU A 510 -15.94 15.14 15.00
CA LEU A 510 -15.71 16.26 15.90
C LEU A 510 -16.66 16.18 17.10
N VAL A 511 -17.93 15.86 16.85
CA VAL A 511 -18.95 15.65 17.90
C VAL A 511 -18.60 14.46 18.80
N SER A 512 -18.08 13.36 18.22
CA SER A 512 -17.58 12.21 18.98
C SER A 512 -16.44 12.57 19.93
N LYS A 513 -15.53 13.44 19.49
CA LYS A 513 -14.43 13.92 20.31
C LYS A 513 -14.91 14.85 21.43
N GLU A 514 -15.90 15.68 21.16
CA GLU A 514 -16.47 16.64 22.10
C GLU A 514 -17.39 15.98 23.14
N SER A 515 -18.26 15.04 22.71
CA SER A 515 -19.24 14.37 23.57
C SER A 515 -18.68 13.15 24.31
N GLY A 516 -17.55 12.59 23.88
CA GLY A 516 -17.02 11.31 24.39
C GLY A 516 -17.80 10.07 23.91
N LEU A 517 -18.84 10.22 23.11
CA LEU A 517 -19.63 9.12 22.57
C LEU A 517 -18.99 8.49 21.33
N SER A 518 -19.24 7.21 21.10
CA SER A 518 -18.68 6.52 19.93
C SER A 518 -19.28 7.06 18.62
N LYS A 519 -18.47 7.13 17.55
CA LYS A 519 -18.93 7.58 16.22
C LYS A 519 -20.11 6.77 15.70
N ASN A 520 -20.13 5.46 15.94
CA ASN A 520 -21.21 4.58 15.51
C ASN A 520 -22.52 4.89 16.24
N TYR A 521 -22.46 5.25 17.53
CA TYR A 521 -23.63 5.64 18.29
C TYR A 521 -24.21 6.97 17.79
N ILE A 522 -23.35 7.96 17.54
CA ILE A 522 -23.77 9.25 16.98
C ILE A 522 -24.37 9.07 15.59
N ALA A 523 -23.70 8.30 14.71
CA ALA A 523 -24.18 8.05 13.35
C ALA A 523 -25.51 7.27 13.29
N SER A 524 -25.78 6.38 14.24
CA SER A 524 -27.04 5.63 14.29
C SER A 524 -28.22 6.45 14.81
N ASN A 525 -27.95 7.53 15.56
CA ASN A 525 -28.95 8.44 16.11
C ASN A 525 -28.99 9.80 15.37
N GLU A 526 -28.27 9.90 14.26
CA GLU A 526 -28.18 11.11 13.44
C GLU A 526 -29.50 11.41 12.74
N GLU A 527 -30.05 12.59 12.99
CA GLU A 527 -31.31 13.10 12.41
C GLU A 527 -32.52 12.15 12.57
N SER A 528 -32.45 11.16 13.49
CA SER A 528 -33.54 10.25 13.79
C SER A 528 -33.88 10.25 15.30
N LEU A 529 -35.15 10.48 15.63
CA LEU A 529 -35.66 10.27 16.95
C LEU A 529 -36.27 8.86 16.99
N ASN A 530 -35.55 7.88 17.55
CA ASN A 530 -36.08 6.52 17.72
C ASN A 530 -37.29 6.50 18.65
N ASN A 531 -38.39 5.92 18.18
CA ASN A 531 -39.74 5.97 18.79
C ASN A 531 -39.87 5.40 20.20
N ALA A 532 -38.83 4.97 20.89
CA ALA A 532 -38.97 4.24 22.14
C ALA A 532 -38.42 4.92 23.40
N LYS A 533 -37.66 6.02 23.32
CA LYS A 533 -37.12 6.69 24.51
C LYS A 533 -36.84 8.17 24.25
N TYR A 534 -37.86 9.01 24.34
CA TYR A 534 -37.74 10.48 24.31
C TYR A 534 -37.03 11.08 25.55
N GLU A 535 -36.44 10.28 26.40
CA GLU A 535 -35.81 10.69 27.66
C GLU A 535 -34.39 10.20 27.86
N SER A 536 -33.66 9.81 26.81
CA SER A 536 -32.24 9.47 27.03
C SER A 536 -31.41 10.76 27.10
N ASN A 537 -30.75 10.99 28.26
CA ASN A 537 -29.77 12.08 28.45
C ASN A 537 -28.72 12.17 27.32
N ASN A 538 -28.53 11.10 26.57
CA ASN A 538 -27.52 11.00 25.51
C ASN A 538 -27.89 11.73 24.21
N ASP A 539 -29.19 11.80 23.83
CA ASP A 539 -29.60 12.48 22.59
C ASP A 539 -29.49 14.00 22.74
N ASN A 540 -29.81 14.51 23.94
CA ASN A 540 -29.58 15.92 24.28
C ASN A 540 -28.06 16.24 24.32
N LEU A 541 -27.22 15.33 24.79
CA LEU A 541 -25.77 15.49 24.79
C LEU A 541 -25.21 15.56 23.36
N ILE A 542 -25.73 14.75 22.42
CA ILE A 542 -25.32 14.81 21.00
C ILE A 542 -25.67 16.19 20.43
N PHE A 543 -26.91 16.67 20.59
CA PHE A 543 -27.32 17.98 20.06
C PHE A 543 -26.53 19.15 20.67
N ILE A 544 -26.27 19.12 21.99
CA ILE A 544 -25.44 20.14 22.66
C ILE A 544 -24.00 20.13 22.11
N ALA A 545 -23.42 18.95 21.92
CA ALA A 545 -22.06 18.80 21.34
C ALA A 545 -22.04 19.24 19.88
N GLU A 546 -23.07 18.92 19.07
CA GLU A 546 -23.21 19.41 17.69
C GLU A 546 -23.30 20.94 17.66
N ALA A 547 -24.13 21.53 18.53
CA ALA A 547 -24.29 22.98 18.62
C ALA A 547 -22.95 23.67 18.97
N LYS A 548 -22.18 23.09 19.90
CA LYS A 548 -20.87 23.60 20.30
C LYS A 548 -19.88 23.56 19.13
N VAL A 549 -19.74 22.39 18.49
CA VAL A 549 -18.85 22.18 17.35
C VAL A 549 -19.22 23.11 16.17
N ILE A 550 -20.50 23.22 15.83
CA ILE A 550 -20.98 24.08 14.75
C ILE A 550 -20.67 25.56 15.05
N LYS A 551 -20.85 26.02 16.29
CA LYS A 551 -20.49 27.39 16.70
C LYS A 551 -18.99 27.65 16.66
N GLU A 552 -18.16 26.68 17.02
CA GLU A 552 -16.70 26.80 16.93
C GLU A 552 -16.21 26.86 15.49
N ILE A 553 -16.71 26.01 14.61
CA ILE A 553 -16.43 26.04 13.17
C ILE A 553 -16.84 27.41 12.60
N ALA A 554 -18.07 27.85 12.89
CA ALA A 554 -18.58 29.12 12.43
C ALA A 554 -17.80 30.33 12.97
N LYS A 555 -17.13 30.23 14.11
CA LYS A 555 -16.24 31.29 14.65
C LYS A 555 -14.88 31.30 13.97
N SER A 556 -14.36 30.14 13.59
CA SER A 556 -12.98 29.99 13.10
C SER A 556 -12.83 30.29 11.61
N GLU A 557 -13.85 29.98 10.76
CA GLU A 557 -13.68 30.01 9.31
C GLU A 557 -14.96 30.24 8.52
N SER A 558 -14.83 30.55 7.22
CA SER A 558 -15.93 30.49 6.26
C SER A 558 -16.18 29.05 5.86
N CYS A 559 -17.44 28.60 5.81
CA CYS A 559 -17.78 27.21 5.58
C CYS A 559 -19.18 26.99 5.00
N VAL A 560 -19.42 25.79 4.46
CA VAL A 560 -20.73 25.28 4.08
C VAL A 560 -21.08 24.11 5.00
N ILE A 561 -22.19 24.19 5.70
CA ILE A 561 -22.68 23.15 6.65
C ILE A 561 -24.01 22.59 6.15
N VAL A 562 -24.14 21.25 6.08
CA VAL A 562 -25.37 20.60 5.61
C VAL A 562 -26.09 19.90 6.75
N GLY A 563 -27.33 20.32 7.04
CA GLY A 563 -28.20 19.73 8.05
C GLY A 563 -27.90 20.13 9.48
N ARG A 564 -28.25 19.24 10.46
CA ARG A 564 -27.91 19.32 11.89
C ARG A 564 -28.48 20.57 12.60
N CYS A 565 -29.63 21.07 12.13
CA CYS A 565 -30.21 22.29 12.65
C CYS A 565 -29.22 23.48 12.64
N ALA A 566 -28.23 23.49 11.75
CA ALA A 566 -27.18 24.51 11.72
C ALA A 566 -27.75 25.91 11.45
N ASP A 567 -28.83 26.03 10.68
CA ASP A 567 -29.59 27.23 10.42
C ASP A 567 -30.17 27.84 11.71
N TYR A 568 -30.63 26.99 12.64
CA TYR A 568 -31.14 27.38 13.97
C TYR A 568 -29.99 27.66 14.96
N ILE A 569 -29.01 26.77 15.01
CA ILE A 569 -27.84 26.90 15.93
C ILE A 569 -27.07 28.21 15.71
N LEU A 570 -27.05 28.68 14.47
CA LEU A 570 -26.36 29.92 14.05
C LEU A 570 -27.31 31.09 13.80
N ASP A 571 -28.56 30.98 14.30
CA ASP A 571 -29.55 32.04 14.17
C ASP A 571 -29.06 33.35 14.81
N GLY A 572 -29.38 34.49 14.16
CA GLY A 572 -28.91 35.81 14.57
C GLY A 572 -27.47 36.18 14.14
N ASN A 573 -26.71 35.28 13.54
CA ASN A 573 -25.40 35.59 12.99
C ASN A 573 -25.51 36.21 11.58
N LYS A 574 -25.07 37.47 11.44
CA LYS A 574 -25.16 38.22 10.18
C LYS A 574 -24.36 37.67 9.02
N ASP A 575 -23.37 36.81 9.29
CA ASP A 575 -22.51 36.19 8.28
C ASP A 575 -23.09 34.86 7.75
N VAL A 576 -24.26 34.43 8.23
CA VAL A 576 -24.91 33.17 7.86
C VAL A 576 -25.92 33.41 6.74
N LEU A 577 -25.85 32.57 5.70
CA LEU A 577 -26.87 32.42 4.67
C LEU A 577 -27.58 31.08 4.87
N LYS A 578 -28.88 31.13 5.10
CA LYS A 578 -29.69 29.93 5.32
C LYS A 578 -30.38 29.51 4.02
N VAL A 579 -30.08 28.32 3.54
CA VAL A 579 -30.62 27.78 2.29
C VAL A 579 -31.42 26.50 2.57
N PHE A 580 -32.54 26.33 1.90
CA PHE A 580 -33.29 25.08 1.89
C PHE A 580 -33.41 24.54 0.46
N LEU A 581 -33.09 23.24 0.27
CA LEU A 581 -33.13 22.58 -1.03
C LEU A 581 -34.20 21.50 -1.04
N TYR A 582 -35.11 21.59 -2.01
CA TYR A 582 -36.19 20.61 -2.22
C TYR A 582 -36.22 20.14 -3.66
N SER A 583 -37.01 19.10 -3.92
CA SER A 583 -37.08 18.48 -5.25
C SER A 583 -38.41 17.78 -5.44
N ASP A 584 -38.84 17.64 -6.70
CA ASP A 584 -40.04 16.88 -7.06
C ASP A 584 -39.87 15.39 -6.72
N GLU A 585 -40.98 14.73 -6.29
CA GLU A 585 -40.95 13.35 -5.80
C GLU A 585 -40.34 12.37 -6.82
N ALA A 586 -40.69 12.51 -8.10
CA ALA A 586 -40.16 11.67 -9.17
C ALA A 586 -38.63 11.78 -9.31
N SER A 587 -38.10 12.98 -9.17
CA SER A 587 -36.66 13.24 -9.24
C SER A 587 -35.91 12.73 -8.01
N LYS A 588 -36.52 12.86 -6.80
CA LYS A 588 -36.01 12.25 -5.57
C LYS A 588 -35.91 10.74 -5.71
N ILE A 589 -36.95 10.07 -6.22
CA ILE A 589 -36.98 8.62 -6.47
C ILE A 589 -35.85 8.23 -7.46
N ASN A 590 -35.74 8.93 -8.59
CA ASN A 590 -34.72 8.65 -9.59
C ASN A 590 -33.29 8.79 -9.03
N ARG A 591 -33.04 9.81 -8.21
CA ARG A 591 -31.74 9.98 -7.54
C ARG A 591 -31.50 8.89 -6.50
N CYS A 592 -32.52 8.47 -5.74
CA CYS A 592 -32.40 7.37 -4.79
C CYS A 592 -32.04 6.05 -5.48
N VAL A 593 -32.64 5.76 -6.62
CA VAL A 593 -32.30 4.58 -7.43
C VAL A 593 -30.89 4.69 -7.99
N LYS A 594 -30.56 5.82 -8.60
CA LYS A 594 -29.29 6.01 -9.33
C LYS A 594 -28.07 6.12 -8.41
N TYR A 595 -28.21 6.85 -7.29
CA TYR A 595 -27.07 7.21 -6.43
C TYR A 595 -27.06 6.48 -5.10
N TYR A 596 -28.24 6.04 -4.57
CA TYR A 596 -28.31 5.32 -3.29
C TYR A 596 -28.56 3.82 -3.46
N GLY A 597 -28.78 3.33 -4.70
CA GLY A 597 -28.98 1.91 -5.00
C GLY A 597 -30.26 1.32 -4.41
N ILE A 598 -31.23 2.17 -4.05
CA ILE A 598 -32.53 1.78 -3.48
C ILE A 598 -33.45 1.36 -4.65
N SER A 599 -34.13 0.23 -4.55
CA SER A 599 -35.08 -0.18 -5.57
C SER A 599 -36.25 0.83 -5.67
N LYS A 600 -36.76 1.07 -6.89
CA LYS A 600 -37.80 2.07 -7.16
C LYS A 600 -39.03 1.92 -6.25
N ASN A 601 -39.43 0.67 -5.98
CA ASN A 601 -40.59 0.36 -5.13
C ASN A 601 -40.38 0.70 -3.64
N LYS A 602 -39.12 0.75 -3.17
CA LYS A 602 -38.79 1.10 -1.78
C LYS A 602 -38.39 2.57 -1.62
N ALA A 603 -38.00 3.23 -2.72
CA ALA A 603 -37.45 4.58 -2.67
C ALA A 603 -38.45 5.61 -2.10
N LEU A 604 -39.71 5.55 -2.49
CA LEU A 604 -40.75 6.47 -1.99
C LEU A 604 -40.95 6.36 -0.48
N ASN A 605 -41.04 5.13 0.02
CA ASN A 605 -41.25 4.88 1.46
C ASN A 605 -40.03 5.35 2.27
N GLU A 606 -38.82 5.13 1.74
CA GLU A 606 -37.58 5.57 2.35
C GLU A 606 -37.47 7.10 2.39
N ILE A 607 -37.82 7.79 1.29
CA ILE A 607 -37.87 9.26 1.23
C ILE A 607 -38.83 9.80 2.29
N LYS A 608 -40.07 9.30 2.32
CA LYS A 608 -41.10 9.75 3.31
C LYS A 608 -40.67 9.49 4.74
N LYS A 609 -40.03 8.33 5.00
CA LYS A 609 -39.53 7.97 6.30
C LYS A 609 -38.46 8.94 6.78
N ILE A 610 -37.40 9.16 5.96
CA ILE A 610 -36.25 10.00 6.32
C ILE A 610 -36.69 11.48 6.45
N ASP A 611 -37.48 11.99 5.51
CA ASP A 611 -37.96 13.38 5.61
C ASP A 611 -38.85 13.60 6.83
N LYS A 612 -39.67 12.61 7.23
CA LYS A 612 -40.45 12.64 8.47
C LYS A 612 -39.57 12.62 9.72
N GLU A 613 -38.51 11.82 9.73
CA GLU A 613 -37.54 11.76 10.83
C GLU A 613 -36.79 13.10 10.97
N ARG A 614 -36.33 13.69 9.87
CA ARG A 614 -35.69 15.02 9.85
C ARG A 614 -36.63 16.12 10.35
N SER A 615 -37.85 16.12 9.87
CA SER A 615 -38.86 17.09 10.32
C SER A 615 -39.12 16.98 11.82
N LYS A 616 -39.29 15.76 12.36
CA LYS A 616 -39.49 15.55 13.80
C LYS A 616 -38.28 16.03 14.59
N HIS A 617 -37.06 15.67 14.19
CA HIS A 617 -35.80 16.08 14.83
C HIS A 617 -35.67 17.61 14.85
N TYR A 618 -35.88 18.25 13.70
CA TYR A 618 -35.82 19.71 13.59
C TYR A 618 -36.85 20.38 14.48
N ASN A 619 -38.13 19.98 14.40
CA ASN A 619 -39.22 20.56 15.19
C ASN A 619 -38.98 20.40 16.70
N PHE A 620 -38.44 19.25 17.12
CA PHE A 620 -38.17 18.98 18.54
C PHE A 620 -37.11 19.91 19.13
N TYR A 621 -35.98 20.09 18.44
CA TYR A 621 -34.89 20.91 18.97
C TYR A 621 -35.03 22.40 18.70
N THR A 622 -35.80 22.82 17.69
CA THR A 622 -35.88 24.21 17.26
C THR A 622 -37.22 24.86 17.60
N ASN A 623 -38.25 24.07 17.89
CA ASN A 623 -39.64 24.48 18.01
C ASN A 623 -40.15 25.25 16.78
N LYS A 624 -39.55 25.00 15.59
CA LYS A 624 -39.89 25.59 14.29
C LYS A 624 -40.28 24.49 13.32
N GLU A 625 -41.10 24.82 12.32
CA GLU A 625 -41.49 23.89 11.27
C GLU A 625 -40.36 23.73 10.21
N TRP A 626 -39.96 22.47 9.96
CA TRP A 626 -38.92 22.17 8.98
C TRP A 626 -39.35 22.46 7.54
N GLY A 627 -38.54 23.18 6.78
CA GLY A 627 -38.82 23.57 5.40
C GLY A 627 -39.76 24.77 5.28
N ASN A 628 -40.18 25.38 6.41
CA ASN A 628 -41.02 26.59 6.39
C ASN A 628 -40.22 27.78 5.81
N VAL A 629 -40.85 28.50 4.88
CA VAL A 629 -40.22 29.62 4.14
C VAL A 629 -39.59 30.67 5.07
N SER A 630 -40.24 30.93 6.23
CA SER A 630 -39.78 31.95 7.19
C SER A 630 -38.44 31.62 7.86
N ASN A 631 -37.98 30.38 7.80
CA ASN A 631 -36.75 29.95 8.46
C ASN A 631 -35.49 30.10 7.58
N TYR A 632 -35.64 30.36 6.27
CA TYR A 632 -34.56 30.34 5.29
C TYR A 632 -34.51 31.60 4.44
N ASP A 633 -33.31 32.02 4.05
CA ASP A 633 -33.10 33.14 3.13
C ASP A 633 -33.37 32.76 1.67
N LEU A 634 -33.08 31.49 1.30
CA LEU A 634 -33.28 30.94 -0.03
C LEU A 634 -33.94 29.57 0.03
N LEU A 635 -35.03 29.36 -0.74
CA LEU A 635 -35.61 28.06 -0.99
C LEU A 635 -35.55 27.76 -2.49
N ILE A 636 -34.87 26.66 -2.86
CA ILE A 636 -34.55 26.37 -4.26
C ILE A 636 -35.01 24.96 -4.64
N ASN A 637 -35.81 24.86 -5.72
CA ASN A 637 -36.14 23.58 -6.35
C ASN A 637 -34.98 23.15 -7.23
N VAL A 638 -34.26 22.09 -6.81
CA VAL A 638 -33.05 21.62 -7.50
C VAL A 638 -33.37 21.01 -8.88
N ASP A 639 -34.58 20.54 -9.10
CA ASP A 639 -34.93 19.91 -10.38
C ASP A 639 -35.08 20.89 -11.52
N LYS A 640 -35.55 22.11 -11.20
CA LYS A 640 -35.71 23.15 -12.22
C LYS A 640 -34.39 23.68 -12.77
N TYR A 641 -33.32 23.59 -11.97
CA TYR A 641 -32.02 24.17 -12.32
C TYR A 641 -30.91 23.11 -12.44
N GLY A 642 -31.10 21.93 -11.88
CA GLY A 642 -30.03 20.96 -11.72
C GLY A 642 -29.02 21.32 -10.60
N VAL A 643 -28.22 20.36 -10.18
CA VAL A 643 -27.27 20.53 -9.07
C VAL A 643 -26.26 21.64 -9.32
N GLU A 644 -25.68 21.69 -10.53
CA GLU A 644 -24.63 22.65 -10.88
C GLU A 644 -25.15 24.08 -10.98
N CYS A 645 -26.30 24.28 -11.66
CA CYS A 645 -26.92 25.61 -11.74
C CYS A 645 -27.42 26.09 -10.38
N THR A 646 -27.95 25.20 -9.53
CA THR A 646 -28.35 25.55 -8.15
C THR A 646 -27.15 26.08 -7.35
N ALA A 647 -25.98 25.39 -7.42
CA ALA A 647 -24.77 25.88 -6.78
C ALA A 647 -24.31 27.22 -7.36
N ASN A 648 -24.43 27.43 -8.68
CA ASN A 648 -24.12 28.72 -9.33
C ASN A 648 -25.05 29.85 -8.89
N LEU A 649 -26.34 29.59 -8.73
CA LEU A 649 -27.30 30.56 -8.26
C LEU A 649 -26.95 31.04 -6.85
N ILE A 650 -26.67 30.11 -5.93
CA ILE A 650 -26.26 30.43 -4.56
C ILE A 650 -24.93 31.20 -4.57
N TYR A 651 -23.97 30.77 -5.38
CA TYR A 651 -22.68 31.44 -5.54
C TYR A 651 -22.84 32.87 -6.04
N SER A 652 -23.65 33.09 -7.10
CA SER A 652 -23.92 34.41 -7.65
C SER A 652 -24.66 35.30 -6.66
N TYR A 653 -25.60 34.77 -5.87
CA TYR A 653 -26.25 35.51 -4.80
C TYR A 653 -25.26 36.02 -3.75
N ILE A 654 -24.31 35.16 -3.37
CA ILE A 654 -23.25 35.52 -2.40
C ILE A 654 -22.33 36.60 -2.92
N ILE A 655 -21.86 36.50 -4.16
CA ILE A 655 -20.92 37.47 -4.76
C ILE A 655 -21.59 38.83 -5.01
N ASN A 656 -22.89 38.84 -5.35
CA ASN A 656 -23.63 40.06 -5.67
C ASN A 656 -24.28 40.71 -4.41
N LYS A 657 -24.28 40.02 -3.27
CA LYS A 657 -24.72 40.62 -1.99
C LYS A 657 -23.58 41.49 -1.43
N LYS A 658 -23.46 42.75 -1.94
CA LYS A 658 -22.57 43.78 -1.42
C LYS A 658 -23.11 44.36 -0.11
#